data_46900ec1fd201ec585997f7af3b5e579
#
_entry.id   46900ec1fd201ec585997f7af3b5e579
#
_cell.length_a   1.000
_cell.length_b   1.000
_cell.length_c   1.000
_cell.angle_alpha   90.00
_cell.angle_beta   90.00
_cell.angle_gamma   90.00
#
_symmetry.space_group_name_H-M   'P 1'
#
loop_
_entity.id
_entity.type
_entity.pdbx_description
1 polymer ?
#
loop_
_entity_poly.entity_id
_entity_poly.type
_entity_poly.pdbx_seq_one_letter_code
_entity_poly.pdbx_strand_id
1 'polypeptide(L)'
;MKHATYPVTGMTCASCAMTVEKAVGKLAGVEEASVNLATEKLSVNYDEKLLGLEDIRQAVENAGYQLVDNLVTESYDISGMTCASCAMTVEKALGKLEGVEEVSVNLATEKVTIRYSRDRQNPASLEKVVEQAGYQLIRPEDVEEMVDKGPSKEDSLWKRFVWSVVFTLPLLYIAMGPMLPWGGFPLPALLHQPLVYAVSQVILLIPVLYIGRSFFQKGFKTLLQGHPNMDSLIAVGTGAALVQGLLMIVFLLMGKEVAMHGHHPELYFESAAVILTLITLGKYFEARSKGQTSEAIKKLMDLAPKTAQVLRNGQEIQVPIEEVVVGDQVIVRPGQQIPVDGQVLEGQTRADESMLTGESLPVKKALGDTVFGGTLNQKGAITMQATKVGRDTTLAQIIRLVEEAQGSKAPIAKLADRVSAVFVPVVMGLAFLSGLAWYFLGQESWIFSLSIIIAVLVIACPCALGLATPTAIMVGTGKGAENGLLFKSGQAIETLQGVNTIVFDKTGTITEGKPQVTDIHLLSTKNREQVLQLAASSEQFSEHPLAQALLQAAQTEKIALLPATDFQALSGRGLSVTIAEQTIYLGNERLMREQGIDVSQGPAVAEAFAHQAKTPVFLATQQELLAVIAIADKVKETSRQAVQALQAMGLEVVMLTGDNEKTAQAIAKEVGIEQVVSQVLPDDKANQVKLLQEQGKTVAMVGDGINDAPALAQAHVGLAIGSGTDIAIESADIVLMHSDILDVVKAVKLSQATMRTIKQNLFWAFAYNVIGIPIAMGLLHVFGGPLLNPMFAGAAMALSSVSVVLNALRLKRVKMN
;
A
#
# COMPACT_ATOMS: atom_id res chain seq x y z
N MET A 1 2.50 40.17 10.38
CA MET A 1 1.74 39.82 9.17
C MET A 1 2.09 38.41 8.79
N LYS A 2 1.08 37.59 8.47
CA LYS A 2 1.20 36.22 7.97
C LYS A 2 0.66 36.19 6.56
N HIS A 3 1.44 35.64 5.63
CA HIS A 3 0.98 35.30 4.28
C HIS A 3 0.53 33.85 4.25
N ALA A 4 -0.72 33.60 3.85
CA ALA A 4 -1.25 32.26 3.76
C ALA A 4 -2.10 32.10 2.49
N THR A 5 -2.12 30.90 1.94
CA THR A 5 -2.87 30.58 0.73
C THR A 5 -3.79 29.39 1.02
N TYR A 6 -5.08 29.57 0.75
CA TYR A 6 -6.11 28.57 1.06
C TYR A 6 -6.87 28.18 -0.21
N PRO A 7 -7.14 26.90 -0.44
CA PRO A 7 -8.03 26.47 -1.51
C PRO A 7 -9.49 26.91 -1.20
N VAL A 8 -10.20 27.42 -2.22
CA VAL A 8 -11.60 27.82 -2.11
C VAL A 8 -12.39 27.16 -3.22
N THR A 9 -13.42 26.40 -2.87
CA THR A 9 -14.28 25.69 -3.81
C THR A 9 -15.60 26.44 -4.06
N GLY A 10 -16.24 26.14 -5.21
CA GLY A 10 -17.52 26.76 -5.61
C GLY A 10 -17.37 27.96 -6.50
N MET A 11 -16.17 28.43 -6.84
CA MET A 11 -15.95 29.57 -7.73
C MET A 11 -15.93 29.11 -9.19
N THR A 12 -16.80 29.73 -10.02
CA THR A 12 -16.92 29.36 -11.45
C THR A 12 -16.59 30.52 -12.40
N CYS A 13 -16.41 31.74 -11.88
CA CYS A 13 -16.22 32.94 -12.70
C CYS A 13 -15.44 34.03 -11.96
N ALA A 14 -14.92 35.01 -12.71
CA ALA A 14 -14.16 36.12 -12.14
C ALA A 14 -14.98 36.98 -11.14
N SER A 15 -16.30 37.03 -11.29
CA SER A 15 -17.18 37.72 -10.32
C SER A 15 -17.19 36.97 -8.98
N CYS A 16 -17.12 35.62 -9.00
CA CYS A 16 -17.03 34.79 -7.80
C CYS A 16 -15.74 35.12 -7.03
N ALA A 17 -14.60 35.14 -7.73
CA ALA A 17 -13.32 35.48 -7.16
C ALA A 17 -13.33 36.85 -6.49
N MET A 18 -13.85 37.88 -7.18
CA MET A 18 -13.98 39.23 -6.63
C MET A 18 -14.90 39.28 -5.39
N THR A 19 -15.92 38.42 -5.32
CA THR A 19 -16.81 38.36 -4.16
C THR A 19 -16.08 37.83 -2.93
N VAL A 20 -15.28 36.78 -3.09
CA VAL A 20 -14.43 36.22 -2.02
C VAL A 20 -13.37 37.24 -1.58
N GLU A 21 -12.67 37.87 -2.53
CA GLU A 21 -11.66 38.91 -2.23
C GLU A 21 -12.25 40.06 -1.42
N LYS A 22 -13.44 40.56 -1.82
CA LYS A 22 -14.12 41.63 -1.10
C LYS A 22 -14.64 41.22 0.27
N ALA A 23 -15.08 39.98 0.43
CA ALA A 23 -15.55 39.46 1.71
C ALA A 23 -14.41 39.36 2.71
N VAL A 24 -13.27 38.76 2.29
CA VAL A 24 -12.09 38.59 3.13
C VAL A 24 -11.34 39.90 3.36
N GLY A 25 -11.20 40.73 2.32
CA GLY A 25 -10.53 42.04 2.42
C GLY A 25 -11.23 43.07 3.32
N LYS A 26 -12.49 42.82 3.73
CA LYS A 26 -13.23 43.68 4.71
C LYS A 26 -12.95 43.33 6.16
N LEU A 27 -12.28 42.22 6.43
CA LEU A 27 -11.98 41.80 7.79
C LEU A 27 -10.91 42.71 8.40
N ALA A 28 -11.15 43.12 9.65
CA ALA A 28 -10.17 43.91 10.37
C ALA A 28 -8.90 43.10 10.60
N GLY A 29 -7.74 43.54 10.09
CA GLY A 29 -6.46 42.83 10.19
C GLY A 29 -6.02 42.21 8.88
N VAL A 30 -6.81 42.26 7.80
CA VAL A 30 -6.39 41.87 6.45
C VAL A 30 -5.78 43.08 5.74
N GLU A 31 -4.56 42.93 5.24
CA GLU A 31 -3.86 43.95 4.44
C GLU A 31 -4.15 43.77 2.95
N GLU A 32 -4.14 42.53 2.49
CA GLU A 32 -4.34 42.17 1.09
C GLU A 32 -5.04 40.78 0.99
N ALA A 33 -6.02 40.65 0.13
CA ALA A 33 -6.67 39.40 -0.23
C ALA A 33 -6.79 39.31 -1.76
N SER A 34 -6.29 38.22 -2.35
CA SER A 34 -6.28 38.00 -3.80
C SER A 34 -6.66 36.55 -4.10
N VAL A 35 -7.50 36.34 -5.10
CA VAL A 35 -7.98 35.02 -5.53
C VAL A 35 -7.50 34.71 -6.94
N ASN A 36 -6.82 33.61 -7.07
CA ASN A 36 -6.47 33.04 -8.36
C ASN A 36 -7.55 32.02 -8.77
N LEU A 37 -8.38 32.40 -9.73
CA LEU A 37 -9.48 31.56 -10.20
C LEU A 37 -8.99 30.29 -10.92
N ALA A 38 -7.85 30.36 -11.63
CA ALA A 38 -7.31 29.20 -12.37
C ALA A 38 -6.78 28.10 -11.45
N THR A 39 -6.29 28.48 -10.26
CA THR A 39 -5.81 27.55 -9.24
C THR A 39 -6.77 27.36 -8.08
N GLU A 40 -7.93 28.05 -8.11
CA GLU A 40 -8.95 28.08 -7.06
C GLU A 40 -8.36 28.40 -5.65
N LYS A 41 -7.38 29.29 -5.58
CA LYS A 41 -6.69 29.64 -4.33
C LYS A 41 -6.90 31.09 -3.94
N LEU A 42 -7.19 31.30 -2.66
CA LEU A 42 -7.25 32.61 -2.00
C LEU A 42 -5.92 32.84 -1.26
N SER A 43 -5.17 33.89 -1.63
CA SER A 43 -3.98 34.36 -0.91
C SER A 43 -4.35 35.54 -0.04
N VAL A 44 -4.02 35.47 1.26
CA VAL A 44 -4.37 36.51 2.26
C VAL A 44 -3.12 36.91 3.02
N ASN A 45 -2.93 38.22 3.16
CA ASN A 45 -1.93 38.83 4.01
C ASN A 45 -2.63 39.47 5.21
N TYR A 46 -2.43 38.92 6.42
CA TYR A 46 -3.18 39.34 7.60
C TYR A 46 -2.38 39.32 8.90
N ASP A 47 -2.87 40.07 9.91
CA ASP A 47 -2.26 40.07 11.25
C ASP A 47 -2.86 38.94 12.10
N GLU A 48 -2.05 37.91 12.38
CA GLU A 48 -2.44 36.71 13.13
C GLU A 48 -2.83 37.02 14.61
N LYS A 49 -2.50 38.22 15.12
CA LYS A 49 -2.92 38.67 16.45
C LYS A 49 -4.33 39.22 16.49
N LEU A 50 -4.85 39.66 15.34
CA LEU A 50 -6.17 40.29 15.21
C LEU A 50 -7.21 39.40 14.54
N LEU A 51 -6.77 38.44 13.71
CA LEU A 51 -7.63 37.63 12.87
C LEU A 51 -7.17 36.19 12.88
N GLY A 52 -8.08 35.24 13.11
CA GLY A 52 -7.85 33.81 13.01
C GLY A 52 -8.28 33.21 11.67
N LEU A 53 -7.88 31.98 11.39
CA LEU A 53 -8.31 31.21 10.19
C LEU A 53 -9.83 31.07 10.15
N GLU A 54 -10.47 30.91 11.30
CA GLU A 54 -11.92 30.71 11.40
C GLU A 54 -12.71 31.96 10.97
N ASP A 55 -12.17 33.13 11.22
CA ASP A 55 -12.81 34.39 10.76
C ASP A 55 -12.72 34.52 9.23
N ILE A 56 -11.61 34.10 8.62
CA ILE A 56 -11.43 34.07 7.16
C ILE A 56 -12.37 33.01 6.56
N ARG A 57 -12.49 31.85 7.17
CA ARG A 57 -13.40 30.77 6.77
C ARG A 57 -14.84 31.27 6.76
N GLN A 58 -15.26 31.87 7.85
CA GLN A 58 -16.63 32.38 8.00
C GLN A 58 -16.96 33.50 7.00
N ALA A 59 -15.97 34.34 6.66
CA ALA A 59 -16.17 35.36 5.61
C ALA A 59 -16.32 34.72 4.22
N VAL A 60 -15.58 33.66 3.90
CA VAL A 60 -15.71 32.92 2.64
C VAL A 60 -17.04 32.17 2.58
N GLU A 61 -17.46 31.54 3.66
CA GLU A 61 -18.73 30.82 3.75
C GLU A 61 -19.95 31.80 3.65
N ASN A 62 -19.86 32.94 4.32
CA ASN A 62 -20.88 33.99 4.22
C ASN A 62 -20.97 34.57 2.80
N ALA A 63 -19.90 34.49 2.02
CA ALA A 63 -19.92 34.87 0.60
C ALA A 63 -20.49 33.77 -0.32
N GLY A 64 -20.83 32.58 0.23
CA GLY A 64 -21.45 31.47 -0.49
C GLY A 64 -20.45 30.48 -1.08
N TYR A 65 -19.20 30.48 -0.62
CA TYR A 65 -18.12 29.62 -1.07
C TYR A 65 -17.55 28.80 0.11
N GLN A 66 -16.75 27.78 -0.15
CA GLN A 66 -16.12 26.96 0.92
C GLN A 66 -14.62 27.08 0.89
N LEU A 67 -14.04 27.40 2.05
CA LEU A 67 -12.60 27.34 2.28
C LEU A 67 -12.21 25.93 2.70
N VAL A 68 -11.35 25.30 1.92
CA VAL A 68 -10.87 23.93 2.18
C VAL A 68 -9.59 24.00 3.02
N ASP A 69 -9.50 23.16 4.04
CA ASP A 69 -8.30 23.07 4.88
C ASP A 69 -7.12 22.56 4.05
N ASN A 70 -5.93 23.09 4.33
CA ASN A 70 -4.69 22.64 3.72
C ASN A 70 -4.27 21.29 4.35
N LEU A 71 -4.89 20.22 3.87
CA LEU A 71 -4.67 18.87 4.37
C LEU A 71 -3.37 18.31 3.82
N VAL A 72 -2.54 17.82 4.73
CA VAL A 72 -1.31 17.09 4.40
C VAL A 72 -1.38 15.69 5.00
N THR A 73 -0.83 14.74 4.27
CA THR A 73 -0.63 13.37 4.78
C THR A 73 0.84 13.18 5.06
N GLU A 74 1.18 12.94 6.31
CA GLU A 74 2.56 12.75 6.75
C GLU A 74 2.69 11.46 7.54
N SER A 75 3.85 10.79 7.38
CA SER A 75 4.18 9.57 8.11
C SER A 75 5.35 9.83 9.04
N TYR A 76 5.22 9.38 10.29
CA TYR A 76 6.23 9.49 11.33
C TYR A 76 6.55 8.11 11.88
N ASP A 77 7.80 7.90 12.30
CA ASP A 77 8.15 6.72 13.07
C ASP A 77 7.65 6.87 14.51
N ILE A 78 7.14 5.78 15.09
CA ILE A 78 6.63 5.80 16.45
C ILE A 78 7.24 4.67 17.27
N SER A 79 7.85 5.01 18.38
CA SER A 79 8.47 4.05 19.28
C SER A 79 7.63 3.76 20.52
N GLY A 80 7.81 2.57 21.06
CA GLY A 80 7.17 2.18 22.32
C GLY A 80 5.92 1.33 22.18
N MET A 81 5.37 1.16 20.98
CA MET A 81 4.22 0.29 20.74
C MET A 81 4.63 -1.18 20.77
N THR A 82 3.76 -2.02 21.35
CA THR A 82 4.00 -3.45 21.49
C THR A 82 2.84 -4.32 21.00
N CYS A 83 1.66 -3.75 20.80
CA CYS A 83 0.45 -4.49 20.44
C CYS A 83 -0.60 -3.59 19.75
N ALA A 84 -1.63 -4.22 19.19
CA ALA A 84 -2.73 -3.54 18.51
C ALA A 84 -3.48 -2.54 19.42
N SER A 85 -3.62 -2.83 20.71
CA SER A 85 -4.22 -1.90 21.68
C SER A 85 -3.39 -0.62 21.83
N CYS A 86 -2.05 -0.70 21.76
CA CYS A 86 -1.16 0.46 21.76
C CYS A 86 -1.42 1.36 20.54
N ALA A 87 -1.50 0.73 19.35
CA ALA A 87 -1.79 1.44 18.11
C ALA A 87 -3.13 2.18 18.18
N MET A 88 -4.19 1.52 18.66
CA MET A 88 -5.49 2.15 18.85
C MET A 88 -5.49 3.30 19.87
N THR A 89 -4.66 3.22 20.90
CA THR A 89 -4.52 4.30 21.88
C THR A 89 -3.94 5.55 21.23
N VAL A 90 -2.91 5.38 20.38
CA VAL A 90 -2.31 6.48 19.61
C VAL A 90 -3.32 7.05 18.60
N GLU A 91 -3.99 6.18 17.82
CA GLU A 91 -5.02 6.61 16.86
C GLU A 91 -6.14 7.43 17.52
N LYS A 92 -6.63 6.97 18.69
CA LYS A 92 -7.65 7.70 19.46
C LYS A 92 -7.14 9.02 20.03
N ALA A 93 -5.89 9.08 20.45
CA ALA A 93 -5.31 10.29 21.02
C ALA A 93 -5.14 11.37 19.94
N LEU A 94 -4.57 11.02 18.81
CA LEU A 94 -4.37 11.91 17.68
C LEU A 94 -5.69 12.28 16.97
N GLY A 95 -6.60 11.32 16.80
CA GLY A 95 -7.91 11.55 16.18
C GLY A 95 -8.89 12.44 16.98
N LYS A 96 -8.54 12.78 18.23
CA LYS A 96 -9.29 13.77 19.03
C LYS A 96 -8.83 15.20 18.78
N LEU A 97 -7.71 15.39 18.08
CA LEU A 97 -7.20 16.71 17.78
C LEU A 97 -8.05 17.37 16.68
N GLU A 98 -8.41 18.60 16.89
CA GLU A 98 -9.12 19.40 15.88
C GLU A 98 -8.23 19.59 14.64
N GLY A 99 -8.77 19.35 13.46
CA GLY A 99 -8.01 19.43 12.21
C GLY A 99 -7.25 18.15 11.83
N VAL A 100 -7.41 17.07 12.57
CA VAL A 100 -6.96 15.73 12.18
C VAL A 100 -8.13 14.95 11.60
N GLU A 101 -8.02 14.56 10.31
CA GLU A 101 -9.08 13.82 9.61
C GLU A 101 -8.90 12.31 9.73
N GLU A 102 -7.70 11.84 9.51
CA GLU A 102 -7.42 10.40 9.52
C GLU A 102 -6.09 10.13 10.21
N VAL A 103 -6.07 9.06 11.01
CA VAL A 103 -4.87 8.54 11.65
C VAL A 103 -4.84 7.04 11.44
N SER A 104 -3.74 6.55 10.93
CA SER A 104 -3.49 5.13 10.76
C SER A 104 -2.14 4.75 11.36
N VAL A 105 -2.15 3.85 12.32
CA VAL A 105 -0.92 3.35 12.97
C VAL A 105 -0.64 1.94 12.51
N ASN A 106 0.51 1.73 11.88
CA ASN A 106 0.96 0.40 11.48
C ASN A 106 1.97 -0.14 12.50
N LEU A 107 1.55 -1.16 13.24
CA LEU A 107 2.39 -1.79 14.26
C LEU A 107 3.58 -2.56 13.66
N ALA A 108 3.47 -3.07 12.43
CA ALA A 108 4.53 -3.85 11.80
C ALA A 108 5.69 -2.98 11.32
N THR A 109 5.37 -1.82 10.73
CA THR A 109 6.37 -0.83 10.29
C THR A 109 6.76 0.16 11.39
N GLU A 110 6.04 0.15 12.53
CA GLU A 110 6.18 1.11 13.62
C GLU A 110 6.03 2.57 13.15
N LYS A 111 5.16 2.79 12.13
CA LYS A 111 4.84 4.12 11.58
C LYS A 111 3.41 4.53 11.89
N VAL A 112 3.21 5.84 12.06
CA VAL A 112 1.89 6.47 12.09
C VAL A 112 1.75 7.40 10.90
N THR A 113 0.70 7.23 10.13
CA THR A 113 0.32 8.12 9.02
C THR A 113 -0.84 8.97 9.50
N ILE A 114 -0.69 10.29 9.39
CA ILE A 114 -1.66 11.28 9.89
C ILE A 114 -2.04 12.19 8.73
N ARG A 115 -3.34 12.28 8.45
CA ARG A 115 -3.90 13.25 7.54
C ARG A 115 -4.49 14.40 8.37
N TYR A 116 -3.87 15.56 8.30
CA TYR A 116 -4.23 16.68 9.15
C TYR A 116 -4.07 18.04 8.45
N SER A 117 -4.75 19.05 8.97
CA SER A 117 -4.61 20.43 8.52
C SER A 117 -3.37 21.06 9.14
N ARG A 118 -2.39 21.48 8.30
CA ARG A 118 -1.22 22.23 8.76
C ARG A 118 -1.58 23.59 9.37
N ASP A 119 -2.74 24.10 9.05
CA ASP A 119 -3.21 25.39 9.57
C ASP A 119 -3.68 25.27 11.01
N ARG A 120 -4.11 24.08 11.45
CA ARG A 120 -4.64 23.80 12.79
C ARG A 120 -3.67 23.04 13.68
N GLN A 121 -2.82 22.20 13.10
CA GLN A 121 -1.87 21.35 13.81
C GLN A 121 -0.47 21.47 13.23
N ASN A 122 0.52 21.29 14.10
CA ASN A 122 1.93 21.25 13.74
C ASN A 122 2.60 19.98 14.30
N PRO A 123 3.75 19.55 13.77
CA PRO A 123 4.43 18.35 14.25
C PRO A 123 4.68 18.31 15.75
N ALA A 124 4.97 19.45 16.38
CA ALA A 124 5.22 19.52 17.83
C ALA A 124 3.95 19.29 18.67
N SER A 125 2.77 19.68 18.17
CA SER A 125 1.49 19.37 18.84
C SER A 125 1.15 17.89 18.75
N LEU A 126 1.42 17.24 17.60
CA LEU A 126 1.23 15.81 17.40
C LEU A 126 2.15 15.02 18.34
N GLU A 127 3.44 15.40 18.41
CA GLU A 127 4.44 14.78 19.27
C GLU A 127 4.01 14.83 20.76
N LYS A 128 3.58 15.98 21.23
CA LYS A 128 3.12 16.15 22.63
C LYS A 128 1.94 15.24 22.98
N VAL A 129 0.99 15.05 22.06
CA VAL A 129 -0.18 14.19 22.31
C VAL A 129 0.24 12.71 22.34
N VAL A 130 1.17 12.32 21.47
CA VAL A 130 1.70 10.95 21.44
C VAL A 130 2.52 10.65 22.71
N GLU A 131 3.31 11.63 23.20
CA GLU A 131 4.03 11.51 24.48
C GLU A 131 3.09 11.38 25.67
N GLN A 132 2.02 12.16 25.71
CA GLN A 132 0.98 12.05 26.76
C GLN A 132 0.31 10.68 26.74
N ALA A 133 0.12 10.07 25.55
CA ALA A 133 -0.37 8.71 25.41
C ALA A 133 0.66 7.63 25.83
N GLY A 134 1.91 8.04 26.13
CA GLY A 134 2.97 7.15 26.63
C GLY A 134 3.86 6.56 25.56
N TYR A 135 3.87 7.13 24.34
CA TYR A 135 4.67 6.72 23.20
C TYR A 135 5.54 7.88 22.73
N GLN A 136 6.46 7.63 21.79
CA GLN A 136 7.35 8.67 21.28
C GLN A 136 7.20 8.74 19.75
N LEU A 137 6.91 9.93 19.23
CA LEU A 137 6.92 10.26 17.81
C LEU A 137 8.33 10.66 17.39
N ILE A 138 8.84 10.14 16.30
CA ILE A 138 10.17 10.41 15.77
C ILE A 138 9.99 11.03 14.38
N ARG A 139 10.60 12.19 14.15
CA ARG A 139 10.52 12.87 12.86
C ARG A 139 11.44 12.19 11.85
N PRO A 140 11.09 12.24 10.56
CA PRO A 140 11.95 11.69 9.51
C PRO A 140 13.38 12.26 9.53
N GLU A 141 13.53 13.53 9.90
CA GLU A 141 14.79 14.24 9.99
C GLU A 141 15.69 13.70 11.13
N ASP A 142 15.08 13.21 12.21
CA ASP A 142 15.80 12.69 13.39
C ASP A 142 16.21 11.20 13.20
N VAL A 143 15.62 10.51 12.22
CA VAL A 143 15.87 9.07 11.97
C VAL A 143 17.27 8.85 11.41
N GLU A 144 17.77 9.73 10.54
CA GLU A 144 19.11 9.61 9.93
C GLU A 144 20.24 9.70 10.98
N GLU A 145 20.08 10.50 12.02
CA GLU A 145 21.04 10.57 13.13
C GLU A 145 21.00 9.36 14.09
N MET A 146 19.85 8.67 14.19
CA MET A 146 19.66 7.53 15.10
C MET A 146 20.08 6.18 14.50
N VAL A 147 20.01 6.02 13.17
CA VAL A 147 20.29 4.73 12.49
C VAL A 147 21.77 4.34 12.59
N ASP A 148 22.68 5.28 12.76
CA ASP A 148 24.13 5.01 12.71
C ASP A 148 24.77 4.67 14.09
N LYS A 149 24.02 4.55 15.18
CA LYS A 149 24.62 4.49 16.55
C LYS A 149 24.22 3.34 17.47
N GLY A 150 23.48 2.31 17.03
CA GLY A 150 23.07 1.24 17.97
C GLY A 150 22.97 -0.17 17.38
N PRO A 151 23.11 -1.22 18.23
CA PRO A 151 22.85 -2.59 17.81
C PRO A 151 21.40 -2.72 17.35
N SER A 152 21.17 -3.52 16.31
CA SER A 152 19.83 -3.75 15.77
C SER A 152 18.86 -4.19 16.88
N LYS A 153 17.59 -3.83 16.77
CA LYS A 153 16.54 -4.23 17.73
C LYS A 153 16.49 -5.76 17.90
N GLU A 154 16.75 -6.48 16.80
CA GLU A 154 16.85 -7.95 16.76
C GLU A 154 18.02 -8.45 17.63
N ASP A 155 19.24 -7.90 17.46
CA ASP A 155 20.42 -8.29 18.24
C ASP A 155 20.25 -8.00 19.72
N SER A 156 19.61 -6.87 20.05
CA SER A 156 19.30 -6.51 21.43
C SER A 156 18.36 -7.53 22.08
N LEU A 157 17.28 -7.92 21.37
CA LEU A 157 16.32 -8.92 21.86
C LEU A 157 16.94 -10.31 21.98
N TRP A 158 17.80 -10.71 21.02
CA TRP A 158 18.53 -11.97 21.12
C TRP A 158 19.45 -12.02 22.33
N LYS A 159 20.23 -11.00 22.58
CA LYS A 159 21.07 -10.90 23.79
C LYS A 159 20.24 -10.99 25.06
N ARG A 160 19.11 -10.27 25.12
CA ARG A 160 18.18 -10.33 26.26
C ARG A 160 17.63 -11.74 26.47
N PHE A 161 17.23 -12.42 25.40
CA PHE A 161 16.76 -13.81 25.47
C PHE A 161 17.83 -14.74 25.99
N VAL A 162 19.05 -14.72 25.43
CA VAL A 162 20.16 -15.59 25.85
C VAL A 162 20.48 -15.39 27.32
N TRP A 163 20.59 -14.14 27.78
CA TRP A 163 20.82 -13.86 29.21
C TRP A 163 19.64 -14.30 30.09
N SER A 164 18.41 -14.14 29.65
CA SER A 164 17.26 -14.68 30.38
C SER A 164 17.32 -16.21 30.52
N VAL A 165 17.68 -16.91 29.47
CA VAL A 165 17.85 -18.37 29.48
C VAL A 165 18.91 -18.81 30.46
N VAL A 166 20.09 -18.13 30.49
CA VAL A 166 21.20 -18.42 31.40
C VAL A 166 20.76 -18.45 32.87
N PHE A 167 19.82 -17.58 33.26
CA PHE A 167 19.31 -17.55 34.64
C PHE A 167 18.05 -18.38 34.84
N THR A 168 17.23 -18.51 33.79
CA THR A 168 15.98 -19.29 33.89
C THR A 168 16.25 -20.79 33.94
N LEU A 169 17.23 -21.33 33.23
CA LEU A 169 17.51 -22.77 33.23
C LEU A 169 17.97 -23.28 34.61
N PRO A 170 18.92 -22.63 35.34
CA PRO A 170 19.24 -23.04 36.70
C PRO A 170 18.06 -22.91 37.65
N LEU A 171 17.24 -21.87 37.52
CA LEU A 171 16.03 -21.66 38.32
C LEU A 171 15.04 -22.82 38.09
N LEU A 172 14.80 -23.16 36.81
CA LEU A 172 13.94 -24.29 36.43
C LEU A 172 14.48 -25.63 36.95
N TYR A 173 15.80 -25.83 36.91
CA TYR A 173 16.43 -26.99 37.48
C TYR A 173 16.17 -27.12 38.99
N ILE A 174 16.31 -26.02 39.75
CA ILE A 174 16.05 -26.01 41.19
C ILE A 174 14.56 -26.31 41.45
N ALA A 175 13.65 -25.68 40.71
CA ALA A 175 12.20 -25.78 40.95
C ALA A 175 11.62 -27.14 40.52
N MET A 176 12.02 -27.66 39.38
CA MET A 176 11.40 -28.86 38.77
C MET A 176 12.34 -30.06 38.65
N GLY A 177 13.65 -29.90 38.82
CA GLY A 177 14.61 -31.01 38.71
C GLY A 177 14.29 -32.21 39.56
N PRO A 178 13.88 -32.04 40.84
CA PRO A 178 13.50 -33.16 41.72
C PRO A 178 12.22 -33.87 41.30
N MET A 179 11.32 -33.22 40.53
CA MET A 179 10.00 -33.76 40.15
C MET A 179 10.02 -34.56 38.84
N LEU A 180 11.16 -34.68 38.17
CA LEU A 180 11.23 -35.38 36.91
C LEU A 180 11.01 -36.88 37.08
N PRO A 181 10.17 -37.53 36.24
CA PRO A 181 9.73 -38.90 36.44
C PRO A 181 10.82 -39.96 36.26
N TRP A 182 12.04 -39.57 35.90
CA TRP A 182 13.17 -40.46 35.60
C TRP A 182 14.21 -40.56 36.73
N GLY A 183 13.77 -40.34 37.97
CA GLY A 183 14.59 -40.47 39.18
C GLY A 183 15.15 -39.15 39.71
N GLY A 184 14.68 -38.04 39.21
CA GLY A 184 15.04 -36.66 39.65
C GLY A 184 16.54 -36.34 39.62
N PHE A 185 16.91 -35.15 39.34
CA PHE A 185 18.30 -34.69 39.50
C PHE A 185 18.50 -34.32 40.97
N PRO A 186 19.56 -34.83 41.66
CA PRO A 186 19.77 -34.54 43.08
C PRO A 186 20.09 -33.06 43.26
N LEU A 187 19.34 -32.43 44.16
CA LEU A 187 19.68 -31.08 44.59
C LEU A 187 20.84 -31.10 45.60
N PRO A 188 21.69 -30.09 45.57
CA PRO A 188 22.69 -29.91 46.62
C PRO A 188 22.05 -29.88 48.02
N ALA A 189 22.67 -30.52 49.00
CA ALA A 189 22.10 -30.66 50.34
C ALA A 189 21.65 -29.34 51.01
N LEU A 190 22.31 -28.26 50.64
CA LEU A 190 22.00 -26.88 51.09
C LEU A 190 20.60 -26.41 50.62
N LEU A 191 20.14 -26.84 49.48
CA LEU A 191 18.86 -26.47 48.90
C LEU A 191 17.69 -27.26 49.43
N HIS A 192 17.90 -28.27 50.30
CA HIS A 192 16.80 -28.97 51.01
C HIS A 192 16.22 -28.12 52.14
N GLN A 193 16.88 -27.01 52.55
CA GLN A 193 16.28 -26.07 53.47
C GLN A 193 15.26 -25.17 52.77
N PRO A 194 13.97 -25.09 53.18
CA PRO A 194 12.91 -24.37 52.49
C PRO A 194 13.23 -22.89 52.24
N LEU A 195 13.91 -22.22 53.19
CA LEU A 195 14.26 -20.82 53.05
C LEU A 195 15.41 -20.63 52.05
N VAL A 196 16.44 -21.49 52.06
CA VAL A 196 17.55 -21.45 51.10
C VAL A 196 17.06 -21.73 49.70
N TYR A 197 16.18 -22.71 49.57
CA TYR A 197 15.51 -23.04 48.31
C TYR A 197 14.74 -21.84 47.72
N ALA A 198 13.94 -21.17 48.52
CA ALA A 198 13.17 -20.00 48.06
C ALA A 198 14.06 -18.79 47.75
N VAL A 199 15.06 -18.48 48.58
CA VAL A 199 15.98 -17.36 48.34
C VAL A 199 16.87 -17.58 47.11
N SER A 200 17.33 -18.82 46.88
CA SER A 200 18.11 -19.14 45.67
C SER A 200 17.34 -18.87 44.39
N GLN A 201 16.04 -19.18 44.36
CA GLN A 201 15.17 -18.89 43.21
C GLN A 201 14.99 -17.39 43.00
N VAL A 202 14.83 -16.59 44.06
CA VAL A 202 14.75 -15.13 43.95
C VAL A 202 16.03 -14.51 43.37
N ILE A 203 17.20 -14.97 43.86
CA ILE A 203 18.51 -14.51 43.35
C ILE A 203 18.64 -14.74 41.82
N LEU A 204 18.22 -15.91 41.36
CA LEU A 204 18.24 -16.24 39.91
C LEU A 204 17.16 -15.49 39.12
N LEU A 205 16.06 -15.11 39.78
CA LEU A 205 14.98 -14.42 39.11
C LEU A 205 15.27 -12.91 38.90
N ILE A 206 16.02 -12.27 39.83
CA ILE A 206 16.33 -10.83 39.76
C ILE A 206 16.90 -10.40 38.38
N PRO A 207 17.92 -11.07 37.80
CA PRO A 207 18.41 -10.70 36.48
C PRO A 207 17.32 -10.82 35.37
N VAL A 208 16.45 -11.84 35.46
CA VAL A 208 15.35 -12.03 34.49
C VAL A 208 14.34 -10.89 34.60
N LEU A 209 14.01 -10.46 35.83
CA LEU A 209 13.15 -9.29 36.06
C LEU A 209 13.78 -7.99 35.53
N TYR A 210 15.07 -7.80 35.75
CA TYR A 210 15.78 -6.63 35.22
C TYR A 210 15.75 -6.60 33.68
N ILE A 211 15.97 -7.74 33.04
CA ILE A 211 15.89 -7.87 31.59
C ILE A 211 14.46 -7.60 31.11
N GLY A 212 13.45 -8.12 31.83
CA GLY A 212 12.03 -7.99 31.53
C GLY A 212 11.38 -6.69 32.07
N ARG A 213 12.13 -5.78 32.68
CA ARG A 213 11.59 -4.58 33.34
C ARG A 213 10.64 -3.74 32.47
N SER A 214 10.87 -3.71 31.15
CA SER A 214 10.05 -2.97 30.21
C SER A 214 8.60 -3.44 30.17
N PHE A 215 8.34 -4.75 30.38
CA PHE A 215 7.00 -5.29 30.45
C PHE A 215 6.23 -4.75 31.66
N PHE A 216 6.88 -4.68 32.82
CA PHE A 216 6.26 -4.15 34.03
C PHE A 216 6.01 -2.65 33.95
N GLN A 217 7.02 -1.87 33.49
CA GLN A 217 6.92 -0.42 33.38
C GLN A 217 5.80 0.00 32.43
N LYS A 218 5.74 -0.60 31.23
CA LYS A 218 4.71 -0.30 30.24
C LYS A 218 3.36 -0.89 30.66
N GLY A 219 3.36 -2.13 31.11
CA GLY A 219 2.14 -2.85 31.48
C GLY A 219 1.36 -2.18 32.61
N PHE A 220 2.01 -1.79 33.69
CA PHE A 220 1.34 -1.09 34.78
C PHE A 220 0.98 0.35 34.42
N LYS A 221 1.81 1.06 33.65
CA LYS A 221 1.48 2.41 33.19
C LYS A 221 0.19 2.43 32.36
N THR A 222 0.06 1.54 31.38
CA THR A 222 -1.13 1.46 30.50
C THR A 222 -2.36 0.94 31.25
N LEU A 223 -2.17 0.05 32.21
CA LEU A 223 -3.27 -0.43 33.09
C LEU A 223 -3.84 0.72 33.92
N LEU A 224 -2.97 1.53 34.58
CA LEU A 224 -3.39 2.68 35.39
C LEU A 224 -4.04 3.78 34.56
N GLN A 225 -3.69 3.89 33.28
CA GLN A 225 -4.31 4.83 32.33
C GLN A 225 -5.67 4.35 31.80
N GLY A 226 -6.15 3.15 32.21
CA GLY A 226 -7.43 2.58 31.74
C GLY A 226 -7.39 1.97 30.33
N HIS A 227 -6.20 1.77 29.79
CA HIS A 227 -6.00 1.15 28.47
C HIS A 227 -5.10 -0.10 28.57
N PRO A 228 -5.57 -1.17 29.24
CA PRO A 228 -4.79 -2.39 29.42
C PRO A 228 -4.41 -3.00 28.09
N ASN A 229 -3.17 -3.42 27.98
CA ASN A 229 -2.59 -4.01 26.78
C ASN A 229 -1.94 -5.38 27.09
N MET A 230 -1.25 -5.95 26.12
CA MET A 230 -0.53 -7.22 26.27
C MET A 230 0.50 -7.17 27.41
N ASP A 231 1.25 -6.08 27.54
CA ASP A 231 2.25 -5.92 28.59
C ASP A 231 1.57 -5.86 29.98
N SER A 232 0.31 -5.35 30.06
CA SER A 232 -0.49 -5.37 31.29
C SER A 232 -0.86 -6.79 31.72
N LEU A 233 -1.23 -7.67 30.79
CA LEU A 233 -1.51 -9.08 31.10
C LEU A 233 -0.27 -9.79 31.66
N ILE A 234 0.88 -9.57 31.01
CA ILE A 234 2.16 -10.13 31.45
C ILE A 234 2.56 -9.56 32.83
N ALA A 235 2.47 -8.23 32.99
CA ALA A 235 2.85 -7.59 34.25
C ALA A 235 1.98 -8.02 35.43
N VAL A 236 0.65 -8.18 35.23
CA VAL A 236 -0.26 -8.65 36.29
C VAL A 236 -0.04 -10.12 36.57
N GLY A 237 0.06 -10.98 35.53
CA GLY A 237 0.24 -12.43 35.71
C GLY A 237 1.59 -12.78 36.36
N THR A 238 2.70 -12.23 35.85
CA THR A 238 4.03 -12.46 36.45
C THR A 238 4.18 -11.74 37.79
N GLY A 239 3.58 -10.56 37.95
CA GLY A 239 3.55 -9.81 39.19
C GLY A 239 2.81 -10.59 40.31
N ALA A 240 1.69 -11.24 39.99
CA ALA A 240 0.96 -12.09 40.91
C ALA A 240 1.80 -13.29 41.38
N ALA A 241 2.53 -13.95 40.45
CA ALA A 241 3.46 -15.02 40.80
C ALA A 241 4.60 -14.55 41.71
N LEU A 242 5.13 -13.35 41.49
CA LEU A 242 6.16 -12.72 42.34
C LEU A 242 5.64 -12.44 43.75
N VAL A 243 4.45 -11.84 43.84
CA VAL A 243 3.82 -11.51 45.14
C VAL A 243 3.56 -12.78 45.93
N GLN A 244 3.05 -13.83 45.30
CA GLN A 244 2.83 -15.13 45.94
C GLN A 244 4.12 -15.71 46.48
N GLY A 245 5.19 -15.78 45.70
CA GLY A 245 6.46 -16.34 46.17
C GLY A 245 7.10 -15.51 47.30
N LEU A 246 7.01 -14.18 47.24
CA LEU A 246 7.49 -13.30 48.32
C LEU A 246 6.68 -13.46 49.61
N LEU A 247 5.35 -13.60 49.51
CA LEU A 247 4.48 -13.90 50.66
C LEU A 247 4.83 -15.22 51.31
N MET A 248 5.14 -16.24 50.49
CA MET A 248 5.58 -17.56 51.01
C MET A 248 6.91 -17.47 51.77
N ILE A 249 7.85 -16.67 51.28
CA ILE A 249 9.11 -16.41 51.99
C ILE A 249 8.84 -15.72 53.32
N VAL A 250 7.95 -14.73 53.37
CA VAL A 250 7.59 -14.04 54.61
C VAL A 250 6.93 -15.02 55.62
N PHE A 251 6.04 -15.92 55.14
CA PHE A 251 5.45 -16.94 56.03
C PHE A 251 6.47 -17.95 56.56
N LEU A 252 7.44 -18.36 55.70
CA LEU A 252 8.56 -19.20 56.18
C LEU A 252 9.41 -18.49 57.25
N LEU A 253 9.70 -17.20 57.09
CA LEU A 253 10.43 -16.41 58.06
C LEU A 253 9.67 -16.22 59.38
N MET A 254 8.32 -16.17 59.33
CA MET A 254 7.44 -16.09 60.49
C MET A 254 7.21 -17.44 61.17
N GLY A 255 7.78 -18.56 60.62
CA GLY A 255 7.57 -19.91 61.17
C GLY A 255 6.19 -20.45 60.99
N LYS A 256 5.40 -19.90 60.06
CA LYS A 256 4.07 -20.40 59.71
C LYS A 256 4.15 -21.62 58.79
N GLU A 257 3.22 -22.50 58.92
CA GLU A 257 3.06 -23.60 57.95
C GLU A 257 2.72 -23.02 56.58
N VAL A 258 3.47 -23.44 55.56
CA VAL A 258 3.27 -23.09 54.16
C VAL A 258 2.87 -24.36 53.37
N ALA A 259 2.18 -24.15 52.25
CA ALA A 259 1.89 -25.25 51.35
C ALA A 259 3.20 -25.85 50.81
N MET A 260 3.37 -27.15 51.02
CA MET A 260 4.59 -27.88 50.64
C MET A 260 4.26 -28.94 49.59
N HIS A 261 5.09 -29.00 48.57
CA HIS A 261 5.10 -30.11 47.65
C HIS A 261 6.30 -31.01 47.94
N GLY A 262 6.05 -32.17 48.63
CA GLY A 262 7.11 -32.95 49.22
C GLY A 262 7.83 -32.17 50.33
N HIS A 263 9.11 -31.88 50.15
CA HIS A 263 9.94 -31.15 51.11
C HIS A 263 10.15 -29.66 50.75
N HIS A 264 9.54 -29.16 49.68
CA HIS A 264 9.76 -27.80 49.16
C HIS A 264 8.47 -26.98 49.13
N PRO A 265 8.58 -25.66 49.41
CA PRO A 265 7.42 -24.76 49.33
C PRO A 265 6.97 -24.58 47.88
N GLU A 266 5.63 -24.49 47.68
CA GLU A 266 5.05 -24.18 46.35
C GLU A 266 5.30 -22.71 46.00
N LEU A 267 6.19 -22.47 45.07
CA LEU A 267 6.57 -21.16 44.54
C LEU A 267 6.27 -21.11 43.06
N TYR A 268 6.02 -19.90 42.53
CA TYR A 268 5.80 -19.67 41.08
C TYR A 268 6.88 -18.79 40.47
N PHE A 269 8.06 -18.69 41.10
CA PHE A 269 9.17 -17.91 40.56
C PHE A 269 9.70 -18.44 39.24
N GLU A 270 9.73 -19.78 39.08
CA GLU A 270 10.09 -20.43 37.81
C GLU A 270 9.09 -20.10 36.72
N SER A 271 7.81 -20.05 37.04
CA SER A 271 6.76 -19.70 36.09
C SER A 271 6.92 -18.27 35.59
N ALA A 272 7.18 -17.31 36.49
CA ALA A 272 7.45 -15.91 36.12
C ALA A 272 8.69 -15.80 35.23
N ALA A 273 9.79 -16.50 35.54
CA ALA A 273 11.01 -16.48 34.76
C ALA A 273 10.81 -17.08 33.37
N VAL A 274 10.18 -18.24 33.27
CA VAL A 274 9.90 -18.93 31.99
C VAL A 274 8.97 -18.10 31.13
N ILE A 275 7.90 -17.51 31.67
CA ILE A 275 6.98 -16.64 30.94
C ILE A 275 7.74 -15.46 30.34
N LEU A 276 8.53 -14.73 31.12
CA LEU A 276 9.31 -13.57 30.65
C LEU A 276 10.33 -13.98 29.58
N THR A 277 10.98 -15.13 29.75
CA THR A 277 11.97 -15.65 28.79
C THR A 277 11.31 -16.05 27.46
N LEU A 278 10.19 -16.80 27.50
CA LEU A 278 9.48 -17.24 26.31
C LEU A 278 8.82 -16.07 25.55
N ILE A 279 8.31 -15.08 26.27
CA ILE A 279 7.77 -13.87 25.65
C ILE A 279 8.88 -13.05 24.99
N THR A 280 10.07 -12.96 25.62
CA THR A 280 11.24 -12.31 25.02
C THR A 280 11.68 -13.04 23.76
N LEU A 281 11.63 -14.38 23.74
CA LEU A 281 11.85 -15.19 22.52
C LEU A 281 10.80 -14.91 21.45
N GLY A 282 9.51 -14.86 21.83
CA GLY A 282 8.42 -14.49 20.94
C GLY A 282 8.66 -13.11 20.29
N LYS A 283 9.09 -12.11 21.09
CA LYS A 283 9.44 -10.76 20.61
C LYS A 283 10.65 -10.76 19.67
N TYR A 284 11.64 -11.61 19.93
CA TYR A 284 12.78 -11.79 19.02
C TYR A 284 12.32 -12.33 17.66
N PHE A 285 11.52 -13.41 17.64
CA PHE A 285 10.99 -13.95 16.39
C PHE A 285 10.10 -12.94 15.65
N GLU A 286 9.32 -12.16 16.39
CA GLU A 286 8.53 -11.07 15.84
C GLU A 286 9.42 -10.03 15.13
N ALA A 287 10.47 -9.54 15.79
CA ALA A 287 11.40 -8.55 15.24
C ALA A 287 12.13 -9.09 14.00
N ARG A 288 12.66 -10.33 14.08
CA ARG A 288 13.33 -11.00 12.98
C ARG A 288 12.43 -11.17 11.76
N SER A 289 11.17 -11.54 11.99
CA SER A 289 10.21 -11.76 10.92
C SER A 289 9.79 -10.46 10.24
N LYS A 290 9.63 -9.37 11.02
CA LYS A 290 9.42 -8.03 10.47
C LYS A 290 10.59 -7.60 9.57
N GLY A 291 11.82 -7.86 9.98
CA GLY A 291 13.01 -7.61 9.16
C GLY A 291 12.98 -8.35 7.81
N GLN A 292 12.60 -9.64 7.81
CA GLN A 292 12.50 -10.45 6.58
C GLN A 292 11.36 -10.02 5.65
N THR A 293 10.31 -9.43 6.16
CA THR A 293 9.20 -8.94 5.35
C THR A 293 9.52 -7.61 4.67
N SER A 294 10.40 -6.79 5.23
CA SER A 294 10.89 -5.53 4.64
C SER A 294 12.04 -5.76 3.62
N GLU A 295 12.50 -6.99 3.43
CA GLU A 295 13.62 -7.31 2.54
C GLU A 295 13.37 -6.91 1.08
N ALA A 296 12.12 -7.01 0.59
CA ALA A 296 11.77 -6.63 -0.78
C ALA A 296 11.99 -5.12 -1.02
N ILE A 297 11.57 -4.27 -0.08
CA ILE A 297 11.82 -2.82 -0.18
C ILE A 297 13.30 -2.52 -0.10
N LYS A 298 14.01 -3.15 0.83
CA LYS A 298 15.46 -2.95 0.97
C LYS A 298 16.20 -3.30 -0.32
N LYS A 299 15.80 -4.38 -1.00
CA LYS A 299 16.35 -4.73 -2.31
C LYS A 299 16.07 -3.66 -3.37
N LEU A 300 14.87 -3.05 -3.38
CA LEU A 300 14.57 -1.94 -4.27
C LEU A 300 15.41 -0.69 -3.95
N MET A 301 15.59 -0.36 -2.67
CA MET A 301 16.44 0.75 -2.24
C MET A 301 17.92 0.53 -2.59
N ASP A 302 18.41 -0.70 -2.50
CA ASP A 302 19.79 -1.07 -2.84
C ASP A 302 20.07 -0.97 -4.36
N LEU A 303 19.04 -0.80 -5.22
CA LEU A 303 19.22 -0.56 -6.67
C LEU A 303 19.65 0.85 -7.00
N ALA A 304 19.43 1.84 -6.14
CA ALA A 304 19.88 3.20 -6.38
C ALA A 304 21.39 3.33 -6.09
N PRO A 305 22.22 3.71 -7.07
CA PRO A 305 23.64 3.95 -6.80
C PRO A 305 23.81 5.21 -5.93
N LYS A 306 24.84 5.21 -5.10
CA LYS A 306 25.11 6.34 -4.19
C LYS A 306 25.76 7.53 -4.86
N THR A 307 26.36 7.34 -6.05
CA THR A 307 27.10 8.38 -6.78
C THR A 307 26.79 8.31 -8.27
N ALA A 308 26.91 9.42 -8.95
CA ALA A 308 26.74 9.55 -10.41
C ALA A 308 27.99 10.19 -11.05
N GLN A 309 28.28 9.85 -12.31
CA GLN A 309 29.30 10.51 -13.13
C GLN A 309 28.62 11.57 -13.99
N VAL A 310 28.84 12.84 -13.66
CA VAL A 310 28.20 13.98 -14.34
C VAL A 310 29.23 14.77 -15.17
N LEU A 311 28.82 15.15 -16.36
CA LEU A 311 29.63 16.02 -17.23
C LEU A 311 29.23 17.48 -16.98
N ARG A 312 30.04 18.24 -16.24
CA ARG A 312 29.81 19.65 -15.97
C ARG A 312 30.99 20.46 -16.54
N ASN A 313 30.72 21.48 -17.35
CA ASN A 313 31.73 22.31 -17.99
C ASN A 313 32.77 21.52 -18.83
N GLY A 314 32.35 20.41 -19.43
CA GLY A 314 33.25 19.57 -20.24
C GLY A 314 34.18 18.67 -19.42
N GLN A 315 34.03 18.64 -18.08
CA GLN A 315 34.78 17.77 -17.19
C GLN A 315 33.85 16.72 -16.57
N GLU A 316 34.33 15.48 -16.53
CA GLU A 316 33.65 14.39 -15.85
C GLU A 316 33.95 14.46 -14.37
N ILE A 317 32.91 14.58 -13.55
CA ILE A 317 32.97 14.70 -12.08
C ILE A 317 32.08 13.64 -11.45
N GLN A 318 32.58 12.95 -10.44
CA GLN A 318 31.76 12.07 -9.60
C GLN A 318 31.12 12.90 -8.49
N VAL A 319 29.80 12.85 -8.41
CA VAL A 319 29.01 13.55 -7.40
C VAL A 319 28.13 12.58 -6.64
N PRO A 320 27.76 12.86 -5.37
CA PRO A 320 26.66 12.17 -4.69
C PRO A 320 25.38 12.27 -5.50
N ILE A 321 24.50 11.23 -5.41
CA ILE A 321 23.27 11.21 -6.21
C ILE A 321 22.32 12.38 -5.86
N GLU A 322 22.37 12.85 -4.64
CA GLU A 322 21.57 13.97 -4.12
C GLU A 322 21.94 15.32 -4.76
N GLU A 323 23.15 15.43 -5.34
CA GLU A 323 23.64 16.63 -6.00
C GLU A 323 23.37 16.68 -7.51
N VAL A 324 22.80 15.60 -8.08
CA VAL A 324 22.38 15.54 -9.47
C VAL A 324 21.11 16.37 -9.65
N VAL A 325 21.11 17.28 -10.64
CA VAL A 325 19.96 18.13 -10.94
C VAL A 325 19.38 17.83 -12.33
N VAL A 326 18.12 18.18 -12.52
CA VAL A 326 17.46 18.04 -13.83
C VAL A 326 18.24 18.86 -14.88
N GLY A 327 18.54 18.22 -16.01
CA GLY A 327 19.34 18.80 -17.10
C GLY A 327 20.81 18.42 -17.08
N ASP A 328 21.33 17.84 -15.99
CA ASP A 328 22.71 17.34 -15.95
C ASP A 328 22.92 16.25 -17.01
N GLN A 329 24.08 16.25 -17.63
CA GLN A 329 24.53 15.18 -18.53
C GLN A 329 25.25 14.11 -17.69
N VAL A 330 24.71 12.90 -17.71
CA VAL A 330 25.21 11.78 -16.90
C VAL A 330 25.80 10.71 -17.81
N ILE A 331 27.02 10.28 -17.50
CA ILE A 331 27.71 9.21 -18.24
C ILE A 331 27.52 7.90 -17.52
N VAL A 332 27.00 6.91 -18.24
CA VAL A 332 26.77 5.54 -17.69
C VAL A 332 27.54 4.52 -18.51
N ARG A 333 28.50 3.88 -17.88
CA ARG A 333 29.37 2.87 -18.51
C ARG A 333 28.77 1.46 -18.39
N PRO A 334 29.22 0.50 -19.24
CA PRO A 334 28.78 -0.88 -19.12
C PRO A 334 29.03 -1.46 -17.72
N GLY A 335 28.04 -2.16 -17.18
CA GLY A 335 28.06 -2.73 -15.84
C GLY A 335 27.72 -1.76 -14.71
N GLN A 336 27.44 -0.49 -15.01
CA GLN A 336 26.99 0.49 -14.03
C GLN A 336 25.47 0.56 -13.97
N GLN A 337 24.95 0.88 -12.80
CA GLN A 337 23.53 1.23 -12.64
C GLN A 337 23.30 2.66 -13.13
N ILE A 338 22.16 2.88 -13.78
CA ILE A 338 21.69 4.20 -14.19
C ILE A 338 21.27 4.96 -12.93
N PRO A 339 21.83 6.17 -12.66
CA PRO A 339 21.64 6.80 -11.37
C PRO A 339 20.28 7.49 -11.21
N VAL A 340 19.74 8.10 -12.27
CA VAL A 340 18.50 8.89 -12.28
C VAL A 340 17.71 8.60 -13.55
N ASP A 341 16.46 9.02 -13.63
CA ASP A 341 15.68 8.91 -14.86
C ASP A 341 16.16 9.96 -15.87
N GLY A 342 16.21 9.58 -17.14
CA GLY A 342 16.70 10.49 -18.18
C GLY A 342 16.42 10.02 -19.59
N GLN A 343 16.90 10.81 -20.55
CA GLN A 343 16.81 10.55 -21.98
C GLN A 343 18.21 10.39 -22.57
N VAL A 344 18.40 9.38 -23.41
CA VAL A 344 19.70 9.12 -24.05
C VAL A 344 20.03 10.24 -25.05
N LEU A 345 21.13 10.95 -24.84
CA LEU A 345 21.66 11.99 -25.73
C LEU A 345 22.66 11.42 -26.72
N GLU A 346 23.44 10.41 -26.31
CA GLU A 346 24.52 9.85 -27.14
C GLU A 346 24.76 8.39 -26.75
N GLY A 347 25.11 7.58 -27.74
CA GLY A 347 25.41 6.17 -27.57
C GLY A 347 24.19 5.25 -27.76
N GLN A 348 24.39 3.98 -27.51
CA GLN A 348 23.33 2.96 -27.48
C GLN A 348 23.71 1.87 -26.47
N THR A 349 22.71 1.30 -25.81
CA THR A 349 22.91 0.28 -24.80
C THR A 349 21.81 -0.78 -24.82
N ARG A 350 22.00 -1.82 -24.00
CA ARG A 350 20.94 -2.69 -23.52
C ARG A 350 20.84 -2.51 -22.01
N ALA A 351 19.72 -2.00 -21.56
CA ALA A 351 19.41 -1.83 -20.13
C ALA A 351 18.61 -3.03 -19.62
N ASP A 352 19.05 -3.58 -18.50
CA ASP A 352 18.30 -4.57 -17.75
C ASP A 352 17.34 -3.83 -16.83
N GLU A 353 16.08 -3.82 -17.23
CA GLU A 353 14.98 -3.17 -16.52
C GLU A 353 14.15 -4.18 -15.73
N SER A 354 14.61 -5.44 -15.60
CA SER A 354 13.85 -6.54 -14.99
C SER A 354 13.38 -6.27 -13.58
N MET A 355 14.13 -5.49 -12.81
CA MET A 355 13.77 -5.12 -11.43
C MET A 355 12.62 -4.08 -11.36
N LEU A 356 12.42 -3.31 -12.43
CA LEU A 356 11.32 -2.34 -12.53
C LEU A 356 10.16 -2.90 -13.35
N THR A 357 10.47 -3.53 -14.48
CA THR A 357 9.46 -4.03 -15.42
C THR A 357 9.15 -5.51 -15.25
N GLY A 358 9.97 -6.30 -14.55
CA GLY A 358 9.84 -7.76 -14.45
C GLY A 358 10.21 -8.52 -15.73
N GLU A 359 10.54 -7.83 -16.82
CA GLU A 359 10.95 -8.46 -18.07
C GLU A 359 12.40 -8.92 -17.99
N SER A 360 12.64 -10.21 -18.17
CA SER A 360 13.99 -10.79 -18.07
C SER A 360 14.93 -10.45 -19.23
N LEU A 361 14.40 -9.94 -20.35
CA LEU A 361 15.19 -9.61 -21.52
C LEU A 361 15.63 -8.15 -21.51
N PRO A 362 16.93 -7.85 -21.62
CA PRO A 362 17.43 -6.48 -21.66
C PRO A 362 16.88 -5.68 -22.82
N VAL A 363 16.34 -4.52 -22.56
CA VAL A 363 15.71 -3.60 -23.52
C VAL A 363 16.79 -2.79 -24.26
N LYS A 364 16.70 -2.68 -25.59
CA LYS A 364 17.59 -1.83 -26.35
C LYS A 364 17.20 -0.35 -26.16
N LYS A 365 18.18 0.50 -25.84
CA LYS A 365 18.05 1.94 -25.71
C LYS A 365 18.99 2.63 -26.68
N ALA A 366 18.47 3.59 -27.41
CA ALA A 366 19.17 4.39 -28.41
C ALA A 366 18.90 5.89 -28.19
N LEU A 367 19.44 6.73 -29.04
CA LEU A 367 19.25 8.19 -28.99
C LEU A 367 17.76 8.56 -28.86
N GLY A 368 17.42 9.36 -27.86
CA GLY A 368 16.05 9.82 -27.58
C GLY A 368 15.22 8.89 -26.73
N ASP A 369 15.67 7.64 -26.44
CA ASP A 369 14.94 6.72 -25.59
C ASP A 369 15.05 7.08 -24.11
N THR A 370 13.98 6.85 -23.37
CA THR A 370 13.95 7.03 -21.91
C THR A 370 14.65 5.88 -21.21
N VAL A 371 15.45 6.21 -20.19
CA VAL A 371 16.12 5.26 -19.29
C VAL A 371 15.75 5.58 -17.85
N PHE A 372 15.69 4.55 -17.01
CA PHE A 372 15.20 4.64 -15.64
C PHE A 372 16.31 4.42 -14.62
N GLY A 373 16.31 5.22 -13.56
CA GLY A 373 17.21 5.07 -12.42
C GLY A 373 17.06 3.71 -11.74
N GLY A 374 18.17 3.12 -11.28
CA GLY A 374 18.22 1.79 -10.68
C GLY A 374 18.36 0.62 -11.66
N THR A 375 18.20 0.85 -12.97
CA THR A 375 18.40 -0.18 -14.00
C THR A 375 19.86 -0.40 -14.33
N LEU A 376 20.24 -1.61 -14.78
CA LEU A 376 21.63 -1.96 -15.06
C LEU A 376 21.95 -1.79 -16.54
N ASN A 377 22.94 -0.95 -16.83
CA ASN A 377 23.50 -0.82 -18.18
C ASN A 377 24.38 -2.04 -18.48
N GLN A 378 23.97 -2.93 -19.40
CA GLN A 378 24.71 -4.15 -19.70
C GLN A 378 25.81 -3.97 -20.77
N LYS A 379 25.49 -3.29 -21.89
CA LYS A 379 26.38 -3.20 -23.04
C LYS A 379 26.33 -1.81 -23.67
N GLY A 380 27.51 -1.24 -23.93
CA GLY A 380 27.64 0.09 -24.50
C GLY A 380 27.67 1.18 -23.42
N ALA A 381 28.34 2.29 -23.71
CA ALA A 381 28.30 3.49 -22.89
C ALA A 381 27.24 4.44 -23.44
N ILE A 382 26.55 5.12 -22.57
CA ILE A 382 25.58 6.16 -22.95
C ILE A 382 25.87 7.44 -22.19
N THR A 383 25.61 8.57 -22.83
CA THR A 383 25.42 9.87 -22.18
C THR A 383 23.94 10.17 -22.19
N MET A 384 23.38 10.44 -21.03
CA MET A 384 21.96 10.74 -20.85
C MET A 384 21.77 12.10 -20.21
N GLN A 385 20.66 12.77 -20.47
CA GLN A 385 20.23 13.97 -19.77
C GLN A 385 19.28 13.58 -18.65
N ALA A 386 19.56 14.03 -17.44
CA ALA A 386 18.67 13.79 -16.28
C ALA A 386 17.35 14.53 -16.48
N THR A 387 16.24 13.82 -16.43
CA THR A 387 14.86 14.37 -16.57
C THR A 387 14.10 14.36 -15.25
N LYS A 388 14.31 13.33 -14.40
CA LYS A 388 13.75 13.26 -13.04
C LYS A 388 14.86 12.85 -12.08
N VAL A 389 14.93 13.50 -10.92
CA VAL A 389 16.00 13.29 -9.91
C VAL A 389 15.41 13.15 -8.51
N GLY A 390 16.17 12.56 -7.59
CA GLY A 390 15.78 12.44 -6.19
C GLY A 390 14.44 11.71 -6.00
N ARG A 391 13.48 12.36 -5.33
CA ARG A 391 12.17 11.78 -5.02
C ARG A 391 11.25 11.61 -6.23
N ASP A 392 11.55 12.27 -7.33
CA ASP A 392 10.73 12.27 -8.55
C ASP A 392 11.11 11.13 -9.51
N THR A 393 12.20 10.40 -9.25
CA THR A 393 12.57 9.24 -10.05
C THR A 393 11.52 8.13 -9.95
N THR A 394 11.35 7.38 -11.02
CA THR A 394 10.41 6.24 -11.08
C THR A 394 10.67 5.24 -9.95
N LEU A 395 11.94 4.91 -9.68
CA LEU A 395 12.29 4.01 -8.57
C LEU A 395 11.88 4.58 -7.22
N ALA A 396 12.11 5.88 -6.96
CA ALA A 396 11.72 6.52 -5.71
C ALA A 396 10.19 6.55 -5.54
N GLN A 397 9.43 6.77 -6.61
CA GLN A 397 7.96 6.70 -6.61
C GLN A 397 7.47 5.27 -6.30
N ILE A 398 8.08 4.24 -6.90
CA ILE A 398 7.76 2.83 -6.61
C ILE A 398 7.99 2.52 -5.13
N ILE A 399 9.16 2.90 -4.59
CA ILE A 399 9.49 2.69 -3.17
C ILE A 399 8.43 3.37 -2.29
N ARG A 400 8.09 4.63 -2.58
CA ARG A 400 7.07 5.39 -1.84
C ARG A 400 5.71 4.70 -1.87
N LEU A 401 5.24 4.25 -3.03
CA LEU A 401 3.96 3.54 -3.15
C LEU A 401 3.93 2.25 -2.32
N VAL A 402 5.04 1.49 -2.30
CA VAL A 402 5.11 0.27 -1.49
C VAL A 402 5.16 0.60 0.02
N GLU A 403 5.84 1.68 0.43
CA GLU A 403 5.83 2.16 1.81
C GLU A 403 4.44 2.64 2.24
N GLU A 404 3.74 3.42 1.41
CA GLU A 404 2.37 3.88 1.66
C GLU A 404 1.41 2.68 1.80
N ALA A 405 1.53 1.68 0.90
CA ALA A 405 0.75 0.46 1.00
C ALA A 405 0.96 -0.28 2.31
N GLN A 406 2.20 -0.35 2.77
CA GLN A 406 2.54 -0.99 4.05
C GLN A 406 2.08 -0.15 5.25
N GLY A 407 2.07 1.17 5.13
CA GLY A 407 1.57 2.11 6.15
C GLY A 407 0.06 2.07 6.32
N SER A 408 -0.68 1.74 5.27
CA SER A 408 -2.13 1.75 5.28
C SER A 408 -2.74 0.55 6.00
N LYS A 409 -3.84 0.76 6.75
CA LYS A 409 -4.59 -0.33 7.40
C LYS A 409 -5.78 -0.76 6.55
N ALA A 410 -5.80 -2.02 6.15
CA ALA A 410 -6.98 -2.66 5.56
C ALA A 410 -8.16 -2.69 6.55
N PRO A 411 -9.42 -2.64 6.09
CA PRO A 411 -10.61 -2.73 6.95
C PRO A 411 -10.61 -3.93 7.89
N ILE A 412 -10.16 -5.09 7.42
CA ILE A 412 -10.04 -6.31 8.24
C ILE A 412 -9.03 -6.13 9.39
N ALA A 413 -7.97 -5.33 9.22
CA ALA A 413 -7.02 -5.01 10.28
C ALA A 413 -7.66 -4.09 11.33
N LYS A 414 -8.41 -3.07 10.90
CA LYS A 414 -9.17 -2.18 11.80
C LYS A 414 -10.18 -2.98 12.64
N LEU A 415 -10.82 -4.00 12.05
CA LEU A 415 -11.73 -4.91 12.77
C LEU A 415 -10.99 -5.75 13.81
N ALA A 416 -9.87 -6.37 13.44
CA ALA A 416 -9.05 -7.18 14.35
C ALA A 416 -8.54 -6.37 15.55
N ASP A 417 -8.10 -5.12 15.32
CA ASP A 417 -7.67 -4.20 16.37
C ASP A 417 -8.80 -3.87 17.35
N ARG A 418 -10.02 -3.60 16.81
CA ARG A 418 -11.21 -3.33 17.63
C ARG A 418 -11.58 -4.51 18.52
N VAL A 419 -11.55 -5.72 17.96
CA VAL A 419 -11.78 -6.96 18.72
C VAL A 419 -10.74 -7.11 19.82
N SER A 420 -9.46 -6.87 19.52
CA SER A 420 -8.35 -6.95 20.48
C SER A 420 -8.52 -6.01 21.68
N ALA A 421 -8.99 -4.78 21.43
CA ALA A 421 -9.19 -3.79 22.50
C ALA A 421 -10.31 -4.17 23.49
N VAL A 422 -11.32 -4.89 23.04
CA VAL A 422 -12.39 -5.40 23.90
C VAL A 422 -11.95 -6.69 24.59
N PHE A 423 -11.20 -7.52 23.89
CA PHE A 423 -10.79 -8.84 24.36
C PHE A 423 -9.95 -8.79 25.66
N VAL A 424 -8.96 -7.89 25.73
CA VAL A 424 -8.05 -7.82 26.89
C VAL A 424 -8.78 -7.51 28.20
N PRO A 425 -9.60 -6.45 28.31
CA PRO A 425 -10.39 -6.20 29.53
C PRO A 425 -11.35 -7.34 29.89
N VAL A 426 -12.00 -7.94 28.89
CA VAL A 426 -12.95 -9.06 29.12
C VAL A 426 -12.22 -10.25 29.72
N VAL A 427 -11.06 -10.62 29.16
CA VAL A 427 -10.31 -11.78 29.68
C VAL A 427 -9.71 -11.49 31.06
N MET A 428 -9.28 -10.27 31.36
CA MET A 428 -8.87 -9.90 32.72
C MET A 428 -10.03 -10.16 33.71
N GLY A 429 -11.22 -9.70 33.36
CA GLY A 429 -12.42 -9.97 34.19
C GLY A 429 -12.70 -11.47 34.35
N LEU A 430 -12.63 -12.25 33.26
CA LEU A 430 -12.82 -13.70 33.30
C LEU A 430 -11.76 -14.41 34.18
N ALA A 431 -10.49 -13.97 34.09
CA ALA A 431 -9.42 -14.52 34.92
C ALA A 431 -9.71 -14.36 36.41
N PHE A 432 -10.07 -13.13 36.84
CA PHE A 432 -10.41 -12.86 38.22
C PHE A 432 -11.68 -13.59 38.67
N LEU A 433 -12.73 -13.57 37.82
CA LEU A 433 -13.97 -14.28 38.14
C LEU A 433 -13.78 -15.80 38.28
N SER A 434 -12.96 -16.41 37.39
CA SER A 434 -12.67 -17.85 37.48
C SER A 434 -11.88 -18.20 38.73
N GLY A 435 -10.86 -17.36 39.11
CA GLY A 435 -10.14 -17.57 40.36
C GLY A 435 -11.04 -17.44 41.60
N LEU A 436 -11.93 -16.42 41.63
CA LEU A 436 -12.90 -16.27 42.70
C LEU A 436 -13.90 -17.46 42.73
N ALA A 437 -14.35 -17.92 41.58
CA ALA A 437 -15.26 -19.08 41.51
C ALA A 437 -14.60 -20.33 42.10
N TRP A 438 -13.37 -20.64 41.77
CA TRP A 438 -12.66 -21.78 42.36
C TRP A 438 -12.41 -21.61 43.84
N TYR A 439 -12.10 -20.41 44.33
CA TYR A 439 -11.91 -20.18 45.76
C TYR A 439 -13.18 -20.32 46.57
N PHE A 440 -14.30 -19.70 46.13
CA PHE A 440 -15.55 -19.69 46.91
C PHE A 440 -16.47 -20.86 46.61
N LEU A 441 -16.58 -21.28 45.33
CA LEU A 441 -17.50 -22.35 44.93
C LEU A 441 -16.80 -23.71 44.85
N GLY A 442 -15.56 -23.74 44.32
CA GLY A 442 -14.76 -24.96 44.28
C GLY A 442 -14.10 -25.32 45.59
N GLN A 443 -14.09 -24.40 46.56
CA GLN A 443 -13.43 -24.56 47.88
C GLN A 443 -11.95 -24.96 47.79
N GLU A 444 -11.31 -24.52 46.71
CA GLU A 444 -9.91 -24.77 46.45
C GLU A 444 -9.01 -23.74 47.16
N SER A 445 -7.73 -24.05 47.31
CA SER A 445 -6.78 -23.14 47.97
C SER A 445 -6.63 -21.84 47.21
N TRP A 446 -6.23 -20.77 47.91
CA TRP A 446 -5.93 -19.47 47.30
C TRP A 446 -4.79 -19.57 46.29
N ILE A 447 -3.82 -20.49 46.49
CA ILE A 447 -2.71 -20.75 45.60
C ILE A 447 -3.23 -21.34 44.28
N PHE A 448 -4.14 -22.34 44.38
CA PHE A 448 -4.80 -22.92 43.21
C PHE A 448 -5.58 -21.87 42.42
N SER A 449 -6.37 -21.06 43.08
CA SER A 449 -7.15 -19.99 42.46
C SER A 449 -6.24 -18.95 41.77
N LEU A 450 -5.12 -18.63 42.38
CA LEU A 450 -4.12 -17.70 41.80
C LEU A 450 -3.44 -18.32 40.57
N SER A 451 -3.15 -19.63 40.59
CA SER A 451 -2.59 -20.31 39.43
C SER A 451 -3.53 -20.29 38.22
N ILE A 452 -4.85 -20.42 38.44
CA ILE A 452 -5.87 -20.24 37.41
C ILE A 452 -5.84 -18.82 36.85
N ILE A 453 -5.82 -17.79 37.69
CA ILE A 453 -5.75 -16.40 37.25
C ILE A 453 -4.51 -16.18 36.38
N ILE A 454 -3.34 -16.61 36.83
CA ILE A 454 -2.09 -16.50 36.09
C ILE A 454 -2.16 -17.23 34.75
N ALA A 455 -2.62 -18.47 34.73
CA ALA A 455 -2.73 -19.28 33.52
C ALA A 455 -3.66 -18.63 32.49
N VAL A 456 -4.82 -18.11 32.93
CA VAL A 456 -5.77 -17.42 32.04
C VAL A 456 -5.17 -16.12 31.50
N LEU A 457 -4.54 -15.31 32.34
CA LEU A 457 -3.91 -14.04 31.90
C LEU A 457 -2.79 -14.28 30.89
N VAL A 458 -2.01 -15.31 31.07
CA VAL A 458 -0.91 -15.66 30.17
C VAL A 458 -1.41 -16.20 28.83
N ILE A 459 -2.31 -17.21 28.85
CA ILE A 459 -2.80 -17.84 27.59
C ILE A 459 -3.61 -16.87 26.74
N ALA A 460 -4.23 -15.88 27.35
CA ALA A 460 -5.08 -14.91 26.68
C ALA A 460 -4.35 -13.79 25.94
N CYS A 461 -3.02 -13.79 25.94
CA CYS A 461 -2.28 -12.78 25.19
C CYS A 461 -2.58 -12.88 23.69
N PRO A 462 -3.18 -11.85 23.04
CA PRO A 462 -3.46 -11.87 21.61
C PRO A 462 -2.22 -11.46 20.78
N CYS A 463 -1.04 -12.00 21.13
CA CYS A 463 0.25 -11.57 20.57
C CYS A 463 0.29 -11.75 19.04
N ALA A 464 -0.23 -12.87 18.52
CA ALA A 464 -0.25 -13.18 17.10
C ALA A 464 -1.24 -12.33 16.31
N LEU A 465 -2.30 -11.83 16.94
CA LEU A 465 -3.37 -11.06 16.28
C LEU A 465 -2.85 -9.74 15.67
N GLY A 466 -2.00 -9.04 16.40
CA GLY A 466 -1.40 -7.78 15.95
C GLY A 466 -0.47 -7.94 14.74
N LEU A 467 -0.01 -9.17 14.46
CA LEU A 467 0.87 -9.49 13.33
C LEU A 467 0.13 -10.12 12.15
N ALA A 468 -1.05 -10.69 12.38
CA ALA A 468 -1.77 -11.54 11.43
C ALA A 468 -2.02 -10.84 10.09
N THR A 469 -2.48 -9.60 10.11
CA THR A 469 -2.81 -8.81 8.92
C THR A 469 -1.60 -8.06 8.37
N PRO A 470 -0.87 -7.23 9.16
CA PRO A 470 0.22 -6.42 8.62
C PRO A 470 1.32 -7.25 7.96
N THR A 471 1.71 -8.39 8.55
CA THR A 471 2.76 -9.24 7.98
C THR A 471 2.36 -9.83 6.64
N ALA A 472 1.09 -10.26 6.49
CA ALA A 472 0.61 -10.80 5.22
C ALA A 472 0.50 -9.71 4.14
N ILE A 473 0.05 -8.50 4.49
CA ILE A 473 0.03 -7.35 3.57
C ILE A 473 1.45 -6.99 3.13
N MET A 474 2.41 -6.87 4.05
CA MET A 474 3.80 -6.56 3.73
C MET A 474 4.42 -7.58 2.76
N VAL A 475 4.19 -8.89 3.00
CA VAL A 475 4.69 -9.94 2.11
C VAL A 475 3.95 -9.90 0.78
N GLY A 476 2.64 -9.68 0.78
CA GLY A 476 1.82 -9.58 -0.42
C GLY A 476 2.19 -8.39 -1.30
N THR A 477 2.29 -7.19 -0.74
CA THR A 477 2.71 -5.98 -1.47
C THR A 477 4.14 -6.09 -1.97
N GLY A 478 5.05 -6.61 -1.15
CA GLY A 478 6.43 -6.88 -1.57
C GLY A 478 6.51 -7.87 -2.74
N LYS A 479 5.73 -8.98 -2.67
CA LYS A 479 5.63 -9.93 -3.77
C LYS A 479 4.99 -9.33 -5.02
N GLY A 480 4.00 -8.44 -4.85
CA GLY A 480 3.43 -7.64 -5.93
C GLY A 480 4.49 -6.79 -6.61
N ALA A 481 5.22 -5.98 -5.84
CA ALA A 481 6.26 -5.10 -6.36
C ALA A 481 7.36 -5.85 -7.13
N GLU A 482 7.81 -7.01 -6.63
CA GLU A 482 8.75 -7.89 -7.36
C GLU A 482 8.23 -8.36 -8.73
N ASN A 483 6.92 -8.30 -8.96
CA ASN A 483 6.25 -8.71 -10.20
C ASN A 483 5.59 -7.53 -10.94
N GLY A 484 6.01 -6.31 -10.69
CA GLY A 484 5.49 -5.11 -11.34
C GLY A 484 4.05 -4.73 -10.96
N LEU A 485 3.54 -5.24 -9.84
CA LEU A 485 2.20 -4.96 -9.33
C LEU A 485 2.30 -4.06 -8.09
N LEU A 486 1.99 -2.78 -8.22
CA LEU A 486 2.12 -1.80 -7.15
C LEU A 486 0.75 -1.53 -6.53
N PHE A 487 0.51 -2.04 -5.34
CA PHE A 487 -0.68 -1.75 -4.56
C PHE A 487 -0.44 -0.48 -3.73
N LYS A 488 -1.30 0.50 -3.80
CA LYS A 488 -1.19 1.74 -3.00
C LYS A 488 -1.66 1.58 -1.56
N SER A 489 -2.46 0.57 -1.28
CA SER A 489 -2.99 0.36 0.07
C SER A 489 -3.32 -1.10 0.36
N GLY A 490 -3.34 -1.47 1.65
CA GLY A 490 -3.87 -2.75 2.08
C GLY A 490 -5.38 -2.90 1.80
N GLN A 491 -6.10 -1.78 1.72
CA GLN A 491 -7.51 -1.74 1.33
C GLN A 491 -7.69 -2.15 -0.13
N ALA A 492 -6.81 -1.72 -1.05
CA ALA A 492 -6.85 -2.12 -2.46
C ALA A 492 -6.77 -3.66 -2.61
N ILE A 493 -5.90 -4.31 -1.82
CA ILE A 493 -5.79 -5.78 -1.78
C ILE A 493 -7.09 -6.42 -1.29
N GLU A 494 -7.68 -5.89 -0.20
CA GLU A 494 -8.92 -6.42 0.37
C GLU A 494 -10.09 -6.26 -0.59
N THR A 495 -10.23 -5.07 -1.20
CA THR A 495 -11.33 -4.76 -2.11
C THR A 495 -11.22 -5.55 -3.42
N LEU A 496 -10.01 -5.68 -4.00
CA LEU A 496 -9.81 -6.47 -5.23
C LEU A 496 -10.18 -7.94 -5.05
N GLN A 497 -9.99 -8.52 -3.85
CA GLN A 497 -10.45 -9.89 -3.56
C GLN A 497 -11.97 -10.02 -3.61
N GLY A 498 -12.70 -8.95 -3.29
CA GLY A 498 -14.17 -8.92 -3.27
C GLY A 498 -14.81 -8.54 -4.61
N VAL A 499 -14.02 -8.18 -5.62
CA VAL A 499 -14.51 -7.80 -6.95
C VAL A 499 -15.19 -9.00 -7.62
N ASN A 500 -16.33 -8.74 -8.26
CA ASN A 500 -17.07 -9.71 -9.08
C ASN A 500 -17.18 -9.30 -10.57
N THR A 501 -16.91 -8.03 -10.88
CA THR A 501 -16.99 -7.51 -12.24
C THR A 501 -15.73 -6.69 -12.55
N ILE A 502 -15.06 -7.01 -13.67
CA ILE A 502 -13.91 -6.25 -14.15
C ILE A 502 -14.31 -5.54 -15.45
N VAL A 503 -14.15 -4.25 -15.46
CA VAL A 503 -14.40 -3.38 -16.60
C VAL A 503 -13.07 -3.00 -17.22
N PHE A 504 -12.89 -3.34 -18.50
CA PHE A 504 -11.71 -2.96 -19.26
C PHE A 504 -12.03 -1.80 -20.20
N ASP A 505 -11.21 -0.75 -20.18
CA ASP A 505 -11.16 0.11 -21.36
C ASP A 505 -10.62 -0.66 -22.57
N LYS A 506 -10.99 -0.25 -23.76
CA LYS A 506 -10.49 -0.89 -24.98
C LYS A 506 -9.08 -0.42 -25.31
N THR A 507 -8.92 0.89 -25.51
CA THR A 507 -7.73 1.49 -26.13
C THR A 507 -6.54 1.51 -25.16
N GLY A 508 -5.38 1.01 -25.59
CA GLY A 508 -4.19 0.94 -24.73
C GLY A 508 -4.26 -0.15 -23.64
N THR A 509 -5.45 -0.69 -23.37
CA THR A 509 -5.69 -1.73 -22.35
C THR A 509 -5.87 -3.10 -22.99
N ILE A 510 -6.98 -3.36 -23.71
CA ILE A 510 -7.20 -4.59 -24.48
C ILE A 510 -6.36 -4.58 -25.76
N THR A 511 -6.18 -3.40 -26.35
CA THR A 511 -5.41 -3.15 -27.57
C THR A 511 -4.07 -2.50 -27.23
N GLU A 512 -3.19 -2.44 -28.24
CA GLU A 512 -1.83 -1.86 -28.08
C GLU A 512 -1.83 -0.33 -27.87
N GLY A 513 -2.95 0.36 -28.17
CA GLY A 513 -3.06 1.81 -28.15
C GLY A 513 -2.29 2.50 -29.29
N LYS A 514 -1.94 1.74 -30.33
CA LYS A 514 -1.19 2.19 -31.49
C LYS A 514 -1.98 1.89 -32.76
N PRO A 515 -2.93 2.76 -33.14
CA PRO A 515 -3.67 2.60 -34.38
C PRO A 515 -2.74 2.50 -35.57
N GLN A 516 -3.01 1.60 -36.49
CA GLN A 516 -2.24 1.40 -37.70
C GLN A 516 -3.16 1.30 -38.93
N VAL A 517 -2.71 1.80 -40.07
CA VAL A 517 -3.40 1.62 -41.34
C VAL A 517 -3.24 0.15 -41.72
N THR A 518 -4.36 -0.58 -41.78
CA THR A 518 -4.34 -2.01 -42.10
C THR A 518 -4.68 -2.27 -43.59
N ASP A 519 -5.64 -1.52 -44.13
CA ASP A 519 -6.10 -1.68 -45.52
C ASP A 519 -6.45 -0.33 -46.14
N ILE A 520 -6.28 -0.21 -47.43
CA ILE A 520 -6.72 0.91 -48.23
C ILE A 520 -7.51 0.34 -49.42
N HIS A 521 -8.81 0.58 -49.46
CA HIS A 521 -9.66 0.22 -50.55
C HIS A 521 -9.82 1.41 -51.51
N LEU A 522 -9.26 1.28 -52.70
CA LEU A 522 -9.26 2.32 -53.72
C LEU A 522 -10.59 2.36 -54.47
N LEU A 523 -11.18 3.55 -54.59
CA LEU A 523 -12.43 3.81 -55.30
C LEU A 523 -12.26 4.77 -56.49
N SER A 524 -11.04 5.25 -56.70
CA SER A 524 -10.65 6.15 -57.78
C SER A 524 -9.51 5.56 -58.61
N THR A 525 -9.09 6.29 -59.64
CA THR A 525 -7.95 5.91 -60.50
C THR A 525 -6.58 6.16 -59.86
N LYS A 526 -6.55 6.78 -58.61
CA LYS A 526 -5.30 7.00 -57.88
C LYS A 526 -4.75 5.68 -57.35
N ASN A 527 -3.43 5.60 -57.27
CA ASN A 527 -2.77 4.43 -56.69
C ASN A 527 -2.72 4.54 -55.14
N ARG A 528 -2.35 3.45 -54.46
CA ARG A 528 -2.22 3.37 -52.99
C ARG A 528 -1.32 4.43 -52.42
N GLU A 529 -0.16 4.66 -53.04
CA GLU A 529 0.83 5.64 -52.60
C GLU A 529 0.27 7.07 -52.60
N GLN A 530 -0.42 7.46 -53.68
CA GLN A 530 -1.04 8.79 -53.78
C GLN A 530 -2.17 8.98 -52.78
N VAL A 531 -2.99 7.93 -52.52
CA VAL A 531 -4.06 7.99 -51.53
C VAL A 531 -3.48 8.15 -50.12
N LEU A 532 -2.45 7.38 -49.77
CA LEU A 532 -1.80 7.46 -48.47
C LEU A 532 -1.06 8.81 -48.31
N GLN A 533 -0.44 9.34 -49.38
CA GLN A 533 0.16 10.65 -49.41
C GLN A 533 -0.83 11.76 -49.08
N LEU A 534 -2.00 11.75 -49.76
CA LEU A 534 -3.07 12.72 -49.51
C LEU A 534 -3.63 12.61 -48.09
N ALA A 535 -3.93 11.38 -47.67
CA ALA A 535 -4.48 11.14 -46.32
C ALA A 535 -3.51 11.58 -45.22
N ALA A 536 -2.22 11.22 -45.29
CA ALA A 536 -1.21 11.60 -44.33
C ALA A 536 -0.93 13.12 -44.38
N SER A 537 -0.91 13.73 -45.58
CA SER A 537 -0.75 15.17 -45.72
C SER A 537 -1.93 15.96 -45.12
N SER A 538 -3.14 15.39 -45.17
CA SER A 538 -4.33 15.98 -44.56
C SER A 538 -4.25 16.05 -43.03
N GLU A 539 -3.55 15.15 -42.42
CA GLU A 539 -3.47 15.00 -40.93
C GLU A 539 -2.22 15.63 -40.30
N GLN A 540 -1.40 16.39 -41.07
CA GLN A 540 -0.16 17.01 -40.58
C GLN A 540 -0.37 17.91 -39.34
N PHE A 541 -1.53 18.55 -39.22
CA PHE A 541 -1.85 19.49 -38.17
C PHE A 541 -2.89 18.94 -37.17
N SER A 542 -3.21 17.65 -37.27
CA SER A 542 -4.21 16.99 -36.43
C SER A 542 -3.53 16.32 -35.25
N GLU A 543 -4.09 16.51 -34.05
CA GLU A 543 -3.67 15.83 -32.81
C GLU A 543 -4.43 14.51 -32.58
N HIS A 544 -5.31 14.13 -33.51
CA HIS A 544 -6.13 12.92 -33.34
C HIS A 544 -5.28 11.64 -33.44
N PRO A 545 -5.56 10.60 -32.61
CA PRO A 545 -4.80 9.34 -32.66
C PRO A 545 -4.76 8.67 -34.04
N LEU A 546 -5.84 8.80 -34.84
CA LEU A 546 -5.88 8.27 -36.22
C LEU A 546 -4.94 8.99 -37.16
N ALA A 547 -4.61 10.27 -36.90
CA ALA A 547 -3.64 11.04 -37.67
C ALA A 547 -2.25 10.41 -37.59
N GLN A 548 -1.85 10.00 -36.38
CA GLN A 548 -0.55 9.35 -36.17
C GLN A 548 -0.43 8.05 -36.96
N ALA A 549 -1.52 7.27 -37.10
CA ALA A 549 -1.53 6.04 -37.90
C ALA A 549 -1.23 6.31 -39.37
N LEU A 550 -1.84 7.35 -39.93
CA LEU A 550 -1.62 7.75 -41.32
C LEU A 550 -0.22 8.32 -41.58
N LEU A 551 0.24 9.17 -40.68
CA LEU A 551 1.59 9.77 -40.72
C LEU A 551 2.66 8.68 -40.59
N GLN A 552 2.49 7.73 -39.65
CA GLN A 552 3.42 6.62 -39.45
C GLN A 552 3.44 5.67 -40.66
N ALA A 553 2.28 5.39 -41.26
CA ALA A 553 2.22 4.58 -42.47
C ALA A 553 2.97 5.25 -43.63
N ALA A 554 2.76 6.55 -43.86
CA ALA A 554 3.49 7.30 -44.87
C ALA A 554 5.01 7.34 -44.62
N GLN A 555 5.43 7.52 -43.35
CA GLN A 555 6.84 7.50 -42.96
C GLN A 555 7.48 6.12 -43.21
N THR A 556 6.77 5.04 -42.89
CA THR A 556 7.24 3.67 -43.07
C THR A 556 7.41 3.34 -44.55
N GLU A 557 6.47 3.79 -45.39
CA GLU A 557 6.54 3.64 -46.84
C GLU A 557 7.44 4.71 -47.51
N LYS A 558 8.09 5.61 -46.73
CA LYS A 558 8.98 6.71 -47.17
C LYS A 558 8.31 7.67 -48.16
N ILE A 559 7.00 7.91 -47.97
CA ILE A 559 6.23 8.85 -48.78
C ILE A 559 6.43 10.27 -48.29
N ALA A 560 6.84 11.20 -49.16
CA ALA A 560 6.97 12.60 -48.82
C ALA A 560 5.60 13.26 -48.71
N LEU A 561 5.38 14.04 -47.62
CA LEU A 561 4.13 14.74 -47.41
C LEU A 561 4.04 15.99 -48.30
N LEU A 562 2.85 16.34 -48.74
CA LEU A 562 2.54 17.54 -49.53
C LEU A 562 2.22 18.73 -48.60
N PRO A 563 2.53 19.97 -48.99
CA PRO A 563 2.12 21.15 -48.23
C PRO A 563 0.61 21.23 -48.14
N ALA A 564 0.09 21.44 -46.93
CA ALA A 564 -1.32 21.56 -46.64
C ALA A 564 -1.65 22.95 -46.07
N THR A 565 -2.75 23.53 -46.53
CA THR A 565 -3.26 24.85 -46.09
C THR A 565 -4.73 24.76 -45.74
N ASP A 566 -5.28 25.81 -45.10
CA ASP A 566 -6.70 25.93 -44.76
C ASP A 566 -7.27 24.70 -43.96
N PHE A 567 -6.48 24.19 -43.03
CA PHE A 567 -6.87 23.06 -42.18
C PHE A 567 -8.05 23.44 -41.28
N GLN A 568 -9.13 22.67 -41.32
CA GLN A 568 -10.30 22.84 -40.47
C GLN A 568 -10.69 21.47 -39.88
N ALA A 569 -10.62 21.36 -38.57
CA ALA A 569 -11.16 20.21 -37.85
C ALA A 569 -12.69 20.35 -37.69
N LEU A 570 -13.43 19.34 -38.12
CA LEU A 570 -14.88 19.25 -38.04
C LEU A 570 -15.26 18.24 -36.95
N SER A 571 -15.56 18.77 -35.77
CA SER A 571 -15.77 17.95 -34.56
C SER A 571 -16.76 16.80 -34.79
N GLY A 572 -16.33 15.56 -34.45
CA GLY A 572 -17.13 14.33 -34.59
C GLY A 572 -17.38 13.87 -36.03
N ARG A 573 -16.77 14.52 -37.04
CA ARG A 573 -16.98 14.22 -38.47
C ARG A 573 -15.68 13.93 -39.21
N GLY A 574 -14.64 14.66 -38.97
CA GLY A 574 -13.35 14.56 -39.65
C GLY A 574 -12.72 15.91 -39.86
N LEU A 575 -12.10 16.15 -41.01
CA LEU A 575 -11.42 17.40 -41.35
C LEU A 575 -11.58 17.75 -42.83
N SER A 576 -11.34 19.03 -43.13
CA SER A 576 -11.13 19.53 -44.50
C SER A 576 -9.79 20.28 -44.57
N VAL A 577 -9.11 20.18 -45.69
CA VAL A 577 -7.79 20.77 -45.90
C VAL A 577 -7.57 21.02 -47.38
N THR A 578 -6.81 22.04 -47.76
CA THR A 578 -6.43 22.32 -49.14
C THR A 578 -5.02 21.80 -49.41
N ILE A 579 -4.91 20.87 -50.38
CA ILE A 579 -3.63 20.29 -50.83
C ILE A 579 -3.56 20.45 -52.36
N ALA A 580 -2.50 21.04 -52.88
CA ALA A 580 -2.30 21.30 -54.31
C ALA A 580 -3.54 21.95 -54.99
N GLU A 581 -4.08 22.99 -54.35
CA GLU A 581 -5.26 23.78 -54.76
C GLU A 581 -6.59 22.98 -54.82
N GLN A 582 -6.59 21.78 -54.25
CA GLN A 582 -7.80 20.93 -54.13
C GLN A 582 -8.19 20.80 -52.70
N THR A 583 -9.48 20.98 -52.40
CA THR A 583 -10.01 20.66 -51.10
C THR A 583 -10.15 19.15 -50.90
N ILE A 584 -9.51 18.65 -49.86
CA ILE A 584 -9.58 17.21 -49.48
C ILE A 584 -10.42 17.10 -48.21
N TYR A 585 -11.28 16.14 -48.14
CA TYR A 585 -12.06 15.75 -46.97
C TYR A 585 -11.59 14.39 -46.49
N LEU A 586 -11.31 14.28 -45.20
CA LEU A 586 -10.97 13.05 -44.52
C LEU A 586 -11.86 12.89 -43.28
N GLY A 587 -12.59 11.78 -43.17
CA GLY A 587 -13.49 11.60 -42.03
C GLY A 587 -14.51 10.47 -42.21
N ASN A 588 -15.64 10.58 -41.50
CA ASN A 588 -16.69 9.56 -41.53
C ASN A 588 -17.65 9.77 -42.73
N GLU A 589 -18.50 8.77 -42.99
CA GLU A 589 -19.48 8.80 -44.07
C GLU A 589 -20.40 10.03 -44.00
N ARG A 590 -20.77 10.45 -42.79
CA ARG A 590 -21.63 11.61 -42.58
C ARG A 590 -21.03 12.90 -43.14
N LEU A 591 -19.71 13.09 -42.94
CA LEU A 591 -19.01 14.25 -43.51
C LEU A 591 -19.12 14.24 -45.04
N MET A 592 -18.88 13.08 -45.68
CA MET A 592 -18.95 12.97 -47.13
C MET A 592 -20.34 13.31 -47.69
N ARG A 593 -21.39 12.84 -47.05
CA ARG A 593 -22.79 13.14 -47.42
C ARG A 593 -23.13 14.64 -47.21
N GLU A 594 -22.71 15.25 -46.13
CA GLU A 594 -22.91 16.67 -45.86
C GLU A 594 -22.20 17.59 -46.89
N GLN A 595 -21.10 17.11 -47.45
CA GLN A 595 -20.37 17.81 -48.52
C GLN A 595 -20.89 17.50 -49.93
N GLY A 596 -21.97 16.69 -50.04
CA GLY A 596 -22.55 16.33 -51.33
C GLY A 596 -21.78 15.36 -52.18
N ILE A 597 -20.82 14.62 -51.59
CA ILE A 597 -19.96 13.66 -52.26
C ILE A 597 -20.74 12.34 -52.43
N ASP A 598 -20.69 11.76 -53.64
CA ASP A 598 -21.29 10.45 -53.89
C ASP A 598 -20.53 9.35 -53.15
N VAL A 599 -21.18 8.76 -52.18
CA VAL A 599 -20.62 7.66 -51.38
C VAL A 599 -21.15 6.29 -51.73
N SER A 600 -21.88 6.14 -52.84
CA SER A 600 -22.61 4.90 -53.20
C SER A 600 -21.77 3.61 -53.11
N GLN A 601 -20.47 3.68 -53.38
CA GLN A 601 -19.56 2.53 -53.34
C GLN A 601 -18.86 2.35 -51.98
N GLY A 602 -18.88 3.37 -51.10
CA GLY A 602 -18.13 3.38 -49.84
C GLY A 602 -18.74 2.58 -48.69
N PRO A 603 -20.08 2.64 -48.43
CA PRO A 603 -20.69 2.06 -47.26
C PRO A 603 -20.51 0.54 -47.12
N ALA A 604 -20.62 -0.20 -48.25
CA ALA A 604 -20.41 -1.64 -48.20
C ALA A 604 -18.99 -2.04 -47.82
N VAL A 605 -17.99 -1.28 -48.27
CA VAL A 605 -16.58 -1.48 -47.88
C VAL A 605 -16.36 -1.09 -46.43
N ALA A 606 -16.92 0.04 -46.02
CA ALA A 606 -16.83 0.50 -44.63
C ALA A 606 -17.48 -0.50 -43.65
N GLU A 607 -18.61 -1.06 -44.00
CA GLU A 607 -19.29 -2.12 -43.25
C GLU A 607 -18.45 -3.40 -43.14
N ALA A 608 -17.84 -3.82 -44.25
CA ALA A 608 -16.96 -4.98 -44.28
C ALA A 608 -15.72 -4.76 -43.37
N PHE A 609 -15.15 -3.55 -43.32
CA PHE A 609 -14.07 -3.20 -42.43
C PHE A 609 -14.53 -3.14 -40.97
N ALA A 610 -15.70 -2.56 -40.68
CA ALA A 610 -16.24 -2.53 -39.32
C ALA A 610 -16.49 -3.94 -38.75
N HIS A 611 -16.96 -4.89 -39.57
CA HIS A 611 -17.10 -6.29 -39.18
C HIS A 611 -15.76 -7.00 -38.88
N GLN A 612 -14.63 -6.44 -39.33
CA GLN A 612 -13.29 -6.91 -39.07
C GLN A 612 -12.63 -6.12 -37.93
N ALA A 613 -13.40 -5.43 -37.08
CA ALA A 613 -12.91 -4.59 -35.98
C ALA A 613 -12.03 -3.41 -36.43
N LYS A 614 -12.17 -2.95 -37.69
CA LYS A 614 -11.40 -1.82 -38.22
C LYS A 614 -12.26 -0.57 -38.31
N THR A 615 -11.69 0.58 -38.03
CA THR A 615 -12.35 1.89 -38.15
C THR A 615 -12.21 2.39 -39.60
N PRO A 616 -13.29 2.51 -40.39
CA PRO A 616 -13.23 3.03 -41.72
C PRO A 616 -13.15 4.56 -41.71
N VAL A 617 -12.21 5.11 -42.46
CA VAL A 617 -12.03 6.55 -42.70
C VAL A 617 -12.12 6.81 -44.21
N PHE A 618 -12.99 7.72 -44.59
CA PHE A 618 -13.22 8.08 -45.98
C PHE A 618 -12.31 9.22 -46.39
N LEU A 619 -11.67 9.09 -47.54
CA LEU A 619 -10.90 10.14 -48.18
C LEU A 619 -11.56 10.57 -49.47
N ALA A 620 -11.83 11.85 -49.63
CA ALA A 620 -12.49 12.37 -50.83
C ALA A 620 -11.96 13.75 -51.25
N THR A 621 -12.15 14.07 -52.52
CA THR A 621 -12.11 15.45 -53.02
C THR A 621 -13.53 16.07 -52.99
N GLN A 622 -13.70 17.28 -53.46
CA GLN A 622 -15.02 17.88 -53.66
C GLN A 622 -15.87 17.15 -54.76
N GLN A 623 -15.23 16.37 -55.61
CA GLN A 623 -15.87 15.78 -56.80
C GLN A 623 -16.12 14.26 -56.64
N GLU A 624 -15.24 13.53 -55.98
CA GLU A 624 -15.27 12.07 -55.91
C GLU A 624 -14.72 11.51 -54.60
N LEU A 625 -15.24 10.34 -54.23
CA LEU A 625 -14.69 9.52 -53.16
C LEU A 625 -13.45 8.77 -53.68
N LEU A 626 -12.28 9.04 -53.06
CA LEU A 626 -10.99 8.47 -53.47
C LEU A 626 -10.76 7.06 -52.96
N ALA A 627 -11.03 6.87 -51.66
CA ALA A 627 -10.76 5.62 -50.97
C ALA A 627 -11.49 5.51 -49.64
N VAL A 628 -11.62 4.29 -49.13
CA VAL A 628 -11.91 3.98 -47.74
C VAL A 628 -10.68 3.33 -47.12
N ILE A 629 -10.13 3.99 -46.09
CA ILE A 629 -8.93 3.56 -45.36
C ILE A 629 -9.37 2.89 -44.08
N ALA A 630 -8.87 1.69 -43.80
CA ALA A 630 -9.14 0.98 -42.57
C ALA A 630 -7.98 1.22 -41.60
N ILE A 631 -8.33 1.69 -40.43
CA ILE A 631 -7.39 1.88 -39.31
C ILE A 631 -7.84 0.97 -38.19
N ALA A 632 -6.94 0.17 -37.63
CA ALA A 632 -7.24 -0.67 -36.49
C ALA A 632 -6.14 -0.54 -35.42
N ASP A 633 -6.57 -0.62 -34.18
CA ASP A 633 -5.70 -0.79 -33.02
C ASP A 633 -5.64 -2.29 -32.71
N LYS A 634 -4.45 -2.86 -32.79
CA LYS A 634 -4.25 -4.31 -32.69
C LYS A 634 -4.55 -4.79 -31.27
N VAL A 635 -5.32 -5.87 -31.15
CA VAL A 635 -5.55 -6.57 -29.88
C VAL A 635 -4.23 -7.17 -29.38
N LYS A 636 -3.90 -6.96 -28.09
CA LYS A 636 -2.72 -7.57 -27.48
C LYS A 636 -2.84 -9.10 -27.48
N GLU A 637 -1.76 -9.80 -27.75
CA GLU A 637 -1.72 -11.26 -27.85
C GLU A 637 -2.21 -11.98 -26.58
N THR A 638 -2.00 -11.35 -25.42
CA THR A 638 -2.36 -11.88 -24.10
C THR A 638 -3.81 -11.60 -23.70
N SER A 639 -4.53 -10.68 -24.39
CA SER A 639 -5.86 -10.21 -23.99
C SER A 639 -6.87 -11.34 -23.88
N ARG A 640 -6.93 -12.22 -24.89
CA ARG A 640 -7.86 -13.37 -24.89
C ARG A 640 -7.57 -14.33 -23.74
N GLN A 641 -6.30 -14.62 -23.47
CA GLN A 641 -5.90 -15.49 -22.37
C GLN A 641 -6.25 -14.89 -21.00
N ALA A 642 -6.04 -13.58 -20.84
CA ALA A 642 -6.37 -12.88 -19.61
C ALA A 642 -7.87 -12.88 -19.33
N VAL A 643 -8.70 -12.56 -20.35
CA VAL A 643 -10.17 -12.59 -20.23
C VAL A 643 -10.65 -13.98 -19.83
N GLN A 644 -10.19 -15.03 -20.52
CA GLN A 644 -10.54 -16.42 -20.17
C GLN A 644 -10.12 -16.80 -18.75
N ALA A 645 -8.94 -16.37 -18.31
CA ALA A 645 -8.45 -16.65 -16.95
C ALA A 645 -9.33 -15.96 -15.89
N LEU A 646 -9.75 -14.71 -16.12
CA LEU A 646 -10.63 -13.97 -15.21
C LEU A 646 -12.03 -14.60 -15.15
N GLN A 647 -12.60 -14.97 -16.30
CA GLN A 647 -13.88 -15.68 -16.36
C GLN A 647 -13.81 -17.05 -15.67
N ALA A 648 -12.71 -17.79 -15.84
CA ALA A 648 -12.48 -19.05 -15.11
C ALA A 648 -12.39 -18.87 -13.58
N MET A 649 -12.02 -17.67 -13.11
CA MET A 649 -12.04 -17.31 -11.69
C MET A 649 -13.44 -16.89 -11.21
N GLY A 650 -14.47 -16.93 -12.07
CA GLY A 650 -15.85 -16.55 -11.76
C GLY A 650 -16.10 -15.04 -11.81
N LEU A 651 -15.25 -14.28 -12.48
CA LEU A 651 -15.39 -12.83 -12.63
C LEU A 651 -16.11 -12.51 -13.94
N GLU A 652 -17.06 -11.60 -13.87
CA GLU A 652 -17.70 -11.02 -15.05
C GLU A 652 -16.73 -10.02 -15.70
N VAL A 653 -16.61 -10.08 -17.03
CA VAL A 653 -15.73 -9.17 -17.78
C VAL A 653 -16.57 -8.32 -18.72
N VAL A 654 -16.40 -7.00 -18.61
CA VAL A 654 -17.11 -5.98 -19.41
C VAL A 654 -16.09 -5.15 -20.17
N MET A 655 -16.34 -4.88 -21.45
CA MET A 655 -15.53 -3.94 -22.22
C MET A 655 -16.26 -2.60 -22.34
N LEU A 656 -15.55 -1.52 -22.07
CA LEU A 656 -16.02 -0.13 -22.19
C LEU A 656 -15.25 0.57 -23.31
N THR A 657 -15.94 1.22 -24.24
CA THR A 657 -15.29 1.90 -25.37
C THR A 657 -16.12 3.03 -25.97
N GLY A 658 -15.43 4.05 -26.49
CA GLY A 658 -16.04 5.10 -27.32
C GLY A 658 -16.36 4.69 -28.75
N ASP A 659 -15.92 3.52 -29.20
CA ASP A 659 -16.16 3.03 -30.56
C ASP A 659 -17.64 2.77 -30.85
N ASN A 660 -17.95 2.68 -32.15
CA ASN A 660 -19.26 2.24 -32.58
C ASN A 660 -19.52 0.78 -32.18
N GLU A 661 -20.80 0.44 -32.07
CA GLU A 661 -21.24 -0.88 -31.59
C GLU A 661 -20.68 -2.06 -32.39
N LYS A 662 -20.65 -1.96 -33.75
CA LYS A 662 -20.17 -3.04 -34.61
C LYS A 662 -18.69 -3.35 -34.38
N THR A 663 -17.85 -2.31 -34.35
CA THR A 663 -16.41 -2.44 -34.05
C THR A 663 -16.16 -2.99 -32.66
N ALA A 664 -16.89 -2.47 -31.66
CA ALA A 664 -16.78 -2.91 -30.28
C ALA A 664 -17.14 -4.40 -30.10
N GLN A 665 -18.25 -4.83 -30.70
CA GLN A 665 -18.68 -6.24 -30.68
C GLN A 665 -17.69 -7.16 -31.39
N ALA A 666 -17.08 -6.73 -32.51
CA ALA A 666 -16.09 -7.51 -33.23
C ALA A 666 -14.85 -7.79 -32.38
N ILE A 667 -14.31 -6.74 -31.68
CA ILE A 667 -13.17 -6.86 -30.76
C ILE A 667 -13.55 -7.73 -29.55
N ALA A 668 -14.70 -7.50 -28.94
CA ALA A 668 -15.17 -8.28 -27.81
C ALA A 668 -15.27 -9.77 -28.11
N LYS A 669 -15.81 -10.11 -29.28
CA LYS A 669 -15.87 -11.49 -29.78
C LYS A 669 -14.49 -12.11 -29.98
N GLU A 670 -13.53 -11.34 -30.49
CA GLU A 670 -12.14 -11.81 -30.66
C GLU A 670 -11.49 -12.17 -29.32
N VAL A 671 -11.69 -11.37 -28.29
CA VAL A 671 -11.11 -11.61 -26.96
C VAL A 671 -11.97 -12.48 -26.04
N GLY A 672 -13.24 -12.74 -26.41
CA GLY A 672 -14.15 -13.58 -25.64
C GLY A 672 -14.94 -12.84 -24.56
N ILE A 673 -15.17 -11.53 -24.71
CA ILE A 673 -16.00 -10.71 -23.81
C ILE A 673 -17.44 -10.71 -24.34
N GLU A 674 -18.41 -11.00 -23.46
CA GLU A 674 -19.83 -11.03 -23.82
C GLU A 674 -20.53 -9.67 -23.62
N GLN A 675 -20.11 -8.92 -22.61
CA GLN A 675 -20.73 -7.63 -22.28
C GLN A 675 -19.89 -6.45 -22.79
N VAL A 676 -20.53 -5.61 -23.59
CA VAL A 676 -19.90 -4.44 -24.22
C VAL A 676 -20.76 -3.22 -23.99
N VAL A 677 -20.13 -2.15 -23.55
CA VAL A 677 -20.71 -0.81 -23.47
C VAL A 677 -19.97 0.07 -24.48
N SER A 678 -20.61 0.34 -25.61
CA SER A 678 -20.05 1.09 -26.73
C SER A 678 -20.55 2.54 -26.76
N GLN A 679 -19.93 3.38 -27.60
CA GLN A 679 -20.29 4.80 -27.83
C GLN A 679 -20.27 5.66 -26.55
N VAL A 680 -19.40 5.34 -25.59
CA VAL A 680 -19.28 6.07 -24.32
C VAL A 680 -18.30 7.24 -24.49
N LEU A 681 -18.77 8.44 -24.17
CA LEU A 681 -17.89 9.60 -24.13
C LEU A 681 -16.91 9.50 -22.94
N PRO A 682 -15.74 10.14 -23.01
CA PRO A 682 -14.76 10.08 -21.92
C PRO A 682 -15.35 10.48 -20.56
N ASP A 683 -16.13 11.55 -20.52
CA ASP A 683 -16.79 12.05 -19.29
C ASP A 683 -17.88 11.11 -18.75
N ASP A 684 -18.46 10.27 -19.59
CA ASP A 684 -19.53 9.32 -19.23
C ASP A 684 -18.99 7.96 -18.75
N LYS A 685 -17.72 7.66 -18.92
CA LYS A 685 -17.13 6.39 -18.48
C LYS A 685 -17.34 6.15 -16.97
N ALA A 686 -17.14 7.19 -16.14
CA ALA A 686 -17.39 7.13 -14.70
C ALA A 686 -18.86 6.81 -14.38
N ASN A 687 -19.81 7.38 -15.14
CA ASN A 687 -21.24 7.11 -14.98
C ASN A 687 -21.59 5.65 -15.29
N GLN A 688 -20.96 5.04 -16.31
CA GLN A 688 -21.17 3.63 -16.61
C GLN A 688 -20.66 2.71 -15.50
N VAL A 689 -19.50 3.01 -14.92
CA VAL A 689 -18.99 2.30 -13.74
C VAL A 689 -19.97 2.44 -12.57
N LYS A 690 -20.49 3.65 -12.31
CA LYS A 690 -21.47 3.91 -11.27
C LYS A 690 -22.77 3.12 -11.48
N LEU A 691 -23.29 3.04 -12.70
CA LEU A 691 -24.47 2.24 -13.03
C LEU A 691 -24.28 0.75 -12.72
N LEU A 692 -23.09 0.19 -12.98
CA LEU A 692 -22.78 -1.19 -12.60
C LEU A 692 -22.73 -1.36 -11.08
N GLN A 693 -22.21 -0.37 -10.35
CA GLN A 693 -22.21 -0.36 -8.89
C GLN A 693 -23.63 -0.29 -8.30
N GLU A 694 -24.50 0.52 -8.87
CA GLU A 694 -25.92 0.64 -8.46
C GLU A 694 -26.70 -0.68 -8.70
N GLN A 695 -26.24 -1.52 -9.63
CA GLN A 695 -26.75 -2.89 -9.83
C GLN A 695 -26.26 -3.88 -8.76
N GLY A 696 -25.49 -3.42 -7.77
CA GLY A 696 -24.93 -4.27 -6.70
C GLY A 696 -23.64 -5.00 -7.08
N LYS A 697 -23.00 -4.60 -8.19
CA LYS A 697 -21.70 -5.18 -8.60
C LYS A 697 -20.56 -4.51 -7.87
N THR A 698 -19.57 -5.31 -7.46
CA THR A 698 -18.29 -4.81 -6.96
C THR A 698 -17.33 -4.72 -8.14
N VAL A 699 -17.08 -3.49 -8.61
CA VAL A 699 -16.43 -3.20 -9.88
C VAL A 699 -14.95 -2.87 -9.69
N ALA A 700 -14.09 -3.53 -10.48
CA ALA A 700 -12.73 -3.07 -10.75
C ALA A 700 -12.69 -2.45 -12.16
N MET A 701 -12.14 -1.24 -12.30
CA MET A 701 -11.89 -0.58 -13.59
C MET A 701 -10.42 -0.72 -13.96
N VAL A 702 -10.17 -1.09 -15.21
CA VAL A 702 -8.81 -1.23 -15.77
C VAL A 702 -8.67 -0.32 -16.98
N GLY A 703 -7.71 0.59 -16.96
CA GLY A 703 -7.47 1.57 -18.02
C GLY A 703 -6.03 2.05 -18.07
N ASP A 704 -5.70 2.93 -19.02
CA ASP A 704 -4.37 3.54 -19.16
C ASP A 704 -4.14 4.77 -18.28
N GLY A 705 -5.18 5.28 -17.65
CA GLY A 705 -5.17 6.38 -16.68
C GLY A 705 -5.24 7.79 -17.27
N ILE A 706 -4.99 8.01 -18.55
CA ILE A 706 -5.01 9.36 -19.12
C ILE A 706 -6.45 9.85 -19.30
N ASN A 707 -7.27 9.04 -19.99
CA ASN A 707 -8.67 9.35 -20.27
C ASN A 707 -9.64 8.69 -19.29
N ASP A 708 -9.17 7.74 -18.50
CA ASP A 708 -9.96 6.86 -17.64
C ASP A 708 -9.88 7.26 -16.16
N ALA A 709 -9.10 8.29 -15.80
CA ALA A 709 -8.88 8.71 -14.43
C ALA A 709 -10.18 8.87 -13.62
N PRO A 710 -11.25 9.51 -14.14
CA PRO A 710 -12.52 9.61 -13.43
C PRO A 710 -13.20 8.24 -13.22
N ALA A 711 -13.09 7.32 -14.19
CA ALA A 711 -13.68 5.99 -14.10
C ALA A 711 -12.89 5.07 -13.15
N LEU A 712 -11.55 5.19 -13.14
CA LEU A 712 -10.66 4.50 -12.20
C LEU A 712 -10.97 4.93 -10.76
N ALA A 713 -11.13 6.24 -10.52
CA ALA A 713 -11.47 6.78 -9.21
C ALA A 713 -12.90 6.43 -8.76
N GLN A 714 -13.85 6.28 -9.70
CA GLN A 714 -15.24 5.91 -9.39
C GLN A 714 -15.37 4.43 -9.02
N ALA A 715 -14.54 3.55 -9.58
CA ALA A 715 -14.60 2.11 -9.32
C ALA A 715 -14.31 1.79 -7.84
N HIS A 716 -14.70 0.60 -7.38
CA HIS A 716 -14.29 0.13 -6.05
C HIS A 716 -12.77 -0.09 -5.97
N VAL A 717 -12.16 -0.46 -7.11
CA VAL A 717 -10.70 -0.54 -7.29
C VAL A 717 -10.36 -0.10 -8.70
N GLY A 718 -9.51 0.91 -8.84
CA GLY A 718 -8.91 1.32 -10.10
C GLY A 718 -7.57 0.61 -10.33
N LEU A 719 -7.37 0.02 -11.52
CA LEU A 719 -6.10 -0.55 -11.95
C LEU A 719 -5.61 0.20 -13.18
N ALA A 720 -4.47 0.87 -13.08
CA ALA A 720 -3.83 1.53 -14.21
C ALA A 720 -2.81 0.59 -14.86
N ILE A 721 -2.88 0.45 -16.21
CA ILE A 721 -1.94 -0.34 -17.00
C ILE A 721 -0.92 0.59 -17.67
N GLY A 722 0.36 0.24 -17.56
CA GLY A 722 1.45 0.90 -18.25
C GLY A 722 2.26 1.83 -17.38
N SER A 723 3.56 1.86 -17.63
CA SER A 723 4.51 2.68 -16.90
C SER A 723 4.37 4.15 -17.31
N GLY A 724 3.96 5.01 -16.39
CA GLY A 724 4.57 6.30 -16.38
C GLY A 724 3.79 7.51 -16.78
N THR A 725 2.48 7.54 -16.75
CA THR A 725 1.82 8.85 -16.60
C THR A 725 1.59 9.11 -15.11
N ASP A 726 2.09 10.25 -14.63
CA ASP A 726 1.89 10.68 -13.24
C ASP A 726 0.38 10.67 -12.88
N ILE A 727 -0.50 10.93 -13.86
CA ILE A 727 -1.97 10.90 -13.74
C ILE A 727 -2.50 9.47 -13.46
N ALA A 728 -1.99 8.46 -14.15
CA ALA A 728 -2.38 7.07 -13.92
C ALA A 728 -1.95 6.59 -12.53
N ILE A 729 -0.74 6.95 -12.13
CA ILE A 729 -0.22 6.66 -10.80
C ILE A 729 -1.07 7.36 -9.74
N GLU A 730 -1.55 8.57 -9.96
CA GLU A 730 -2.33 9.32 -8.98
C GLU A 730 -3.76 8.77 -8.83
N SER A 731 -4.41 8.40 -9.91
CA SER A 731 -5.85 8.08 -9.96
C SER A 731 -6.20 6.63 -9.61
N ALA A 732 -5.27 5.66 -9.79
CA ALA A 732 -5.54 4.26 -9.56
C ALA A 732 -5.14 3.80 -8.16
N ASP A 733 -5.78 2.73 -7.65
CA ASP A 733 -5.42 2.04 -6.41
C ASP A 733 -4.30 1.03 -6.60
N ILE A 734 -4.15 0.51 -7.82
CA ILE A 734 -3.15 -0.49 -8.21
C ILE A 734 -2.55 -0.04 -9.53
N VAL A 735 -1.21 -0.02 -9.60
CA VAL A 735 -0.48 0.29 -10.82
C VAL A 735 0.20 -0.98 -11.32
N LEU A 736 -0.07 -1.31 -12.57
CA LEU A 736 0.53 -2.43 -13.28
C LEU A 736 1.64 -1.88 -14.18
N MET A 737 2.89 -2.18 -13.83
CA MET A 737 4.07 -1.59 -14.49
C MET A 737 4.23 -2.06 -15.95
N HIS A 738 3.71 -3.26 -16.26
CA HIS A 738 3.70 -3.76 -17.63
C HIS A 738 2.42 -3.37 -18.35
N SER A 739 2.54 -3.18 -19.65
CA SER A 739 1.36 -3.01 -20.50
C SER A 739 0.67 -4.35 -20.85
N ASP A 740 0.72 -5.33 -19.92
CA ASP A 740 0.13 -6.65 -20.12
C ASP A 740 -1.12 -6.86 -19.26
N ILE A 741 -2.22 -7.18 -19.90
CA ILE A 741 -3.51 -7.46 -19.25
C ILE A 741 -3.47 -8.73 -18.35
N LEU A 742 -2.51 -9.64 -18.54
CA LEU A 742 -2.29 -10.78 -17.64
C LEU A 742 -1.88 -10.34 -16.24
N ASP A 743 -1.34 -9.14 -16.08
CA ASP A 743 -1.00 -8.62 -14.76
C ASP A 743 -2.24 -8.34 -13.91
N VAL A 744 -3.39 -8.07 -14.52
CA VAL A 744 -4.68 -8.01 -13.81
C VAL A 744 -5.00 -9.36 -13.18
N VAL A 745 -4.80 -10.46 -13.94
CA VAL A 745 -5.00 -11.83 -13.43
C VAL A 745 -4.06 -12.12 -12.25
N LYS A 746 -2.79 -11.72 -12.37
CA LYS A 746 -1.80 -11.88 -11.30
C LYS A 746 -2.19 -11.07 -10.06
N ALA A 747 -2.65 -9.82 -10.24
CA ALA A 747 -3.09 -8.95 -9.15
C ALA A 747 -4.27 -9.56 -8.38
N VAL A 748 -5.28 -10.08 -9.09
CA VAL A 748 -6.43 -10.77 -8.49
C VAL A 748 -5.99 -12.03 -7.73
N LYS A 749 -5.16 -12.89 -8.33
CA LYS A 749 -4.62 -14.09 -7.68
C LYS A 749 -3.84 -13.75 -6.40
N LEU A 750 -2.99 -12.73 -6.46
CA LEU A 750 -2.18 -12.30 -5.30
C LEU A 750 -3.06 -11.75 -4.19
N SER A 751 -4.05 -10.91 -4.54
CA SER A 751 -5.04 -10.39 -3.60
C SER A 751 -5.79 -11.53 -2.89
N GLN A 752 -6.32 -12.49 -3.63
CA GLN A 752 -7.01 -13.67 -3.09
C GLN A 752 -6.10 -14.51 -2.17
N ALA A 753 -4.84 -14.74 -2.56
CA ALA A 753 -3.86 -15.47 -1.77
C ALA A 753 -3.53 -14.74 -0.47
N THR A 754 -3.32 -13.42 -0.54
CA THR A 754 -3.03 -12.57 0.62
C THR A 754 -4.19 -12.56 1.60
N MET A 755 -5.42 -12.34 1.12
CA MET A 755 -6.60 -12.33 1.97
C MET A 755 -6.91 -13.70 2.58
N ARG A 756 -6.69 -14.79 1.84
CA ARG A 756 -6.79 -16.16 2.40
C ARG A 756 -5.78 -16.35 3.53
N THR A 757 -4.55 -15.90 3.35
CA THR A 757 -3.52 -15.99 4.39
C THR A 757 -3.87 -15.15 5.61
N ILE A 758 -4.40 -13.93 5.44
CA ILE A 758 -4.90 -13.09 6.54
C ILE A 758 -6.00 -13.81 7.33
N LYS A 759 -7.01 -14.35 6.63
CA LYS A 759 -8.11 -15.10 7.26
C LYS A 759 -7.59 -16.33 8.04
N GLN A 760 -6.63 -17.06 7.49
CA GLN A 760 -5.99 -18.19 8.19
C GLN A 760 -5.20 -17.73 9.42
N ASN A 761 -4.42 -16.64 9.29
CA ASN A 761 -3.66 -16.08 10.40
C ASN A 761 -4.58 -15.63 11.55
N LEU A 762 -5.66 -14.93 11.24
CA LEU A 762 -6.65 -14.50 12.22
C LEU A 762 -7.33 -15.71 12.88
N PHE A 763 -7.72 -16.72 12.10
CA PHE A 763 -8.31 -17.95 12.64
C PHE A 763 -7.37 -18.62 13.67
N TRP A 764 -6.10 -18.83 13.32
CA TRP A 764 -5.16 -19.47 14.23
C TRP A 764 -4.84 -18.57 15.45
N ALA A 765 -4.71 -17.25 15.26
CA ALA A 765 -4.47 -16.33 16.36
C ALA A 765 -5.59 -16.34 17.40
N PHE A 766 -6.84 -16.54 16.97
CA PHE A 766 -7.98 -16.70 17.90
C PHE A 766 -8.15 -18.12 18.42
N ALA A 767 -7.92 -19.15 17.62
CA ALA A 767 -8.17 -20.54 17.99
C ALA A 767 -7.37 -20.97 19.22
N TYR A 768 -6.10 -20.57 19.33
CA TYR A 768 -5.28 -20.83 20.51
C TYR A 768 -5.88 -20.25 21.79
N ASN A 769 -6.43 -19.02 21.71
CA ASN A 769 -7.04 -18.36 22.86
C ASN A 769 -8.41 -18.97 23.20
N VAL A 770 -9.27 -19.20 22.21
CA VAL A 770 -10.63 -19.76 22.41
C VAL A 770 -10.57 -21.14 23.02
N ILE A 771 -9.60 -21.97 22.62
CA ILE A 771 -9.41 -23.32 23.19
C ILE A 771 -8.67 -23.24 24.53
N GLY A 772 -7.66 -22.40 24.64
CA GLY A 772 -6.76 -22.35 25.79
C GLY A 772 -7.41 -21.71 27.03
N ILE A 773 -8.24 -20.67 26.87
CA ILE A 773 -8.87 -19.98 27.99
C ILE A 773 -9.77 -20.91 28.83
N PRO A 774 -10.72 -21.67 28.27
CA PRO A 774 -11.52 -22.61 29.07
C PRO A 774 -10.66 -23.66 29.78
N ILE A 775 -9.61 -24.16 29.13
CA ILE A 775 -8.68 -25.12 29.75
C ILE A 775 -7.93 -24.45 30.92
N ALA A 776 -7.45 -23.23 30.74
CA ALA A 776 -6.79 -22.45 31.79
C ALA A 776 -7.73 -22.08 32.94
N MET A 777 -9.01 -21.86 32.66
CA MET A 777 -10.06 -21.67 33.69
C MET A 777 -10.36 -22.92 34.53
N GLY A 778 -9.72 -24.06 34.23
CA GLY A 778 -9.89 -25.30 34.98
C GLY A 778 -10.97 -26.24 34.44
N LEU A 779 -11.43 -26.07 33.18
CA LEU A 779 -12.43 -26.93 32.58
C LEU A 779 -12.05 -28.42 32.66
N LEU A 780 -10.81 -28.79 32.38
CA LEU A 780 -10.35 -30.17 32.49
C LEU A 780 -10.35 -30.66 33.93
N HIS A 781 -10.08 -29.80 34.90
CA HIS A 781 -10.05 -30.13 36.32
C HIS A 781 -11.45 -30.53 36.84
N VAL A 782 -12.51 -29.90 36.32
CA VAL A 782 -13.92 -30.32 36.62
C VAL A 782 -14.16 -31.78 36.27
N PHE A 783 -13.46 -32.30 35.26
CA PHE A 783 -13.56 -33.73 34.83
C PHE A 783 -12.41 -34.58 35.37
N GLY A 784 -11.70 -34.14 36.41
CA GLY A 784 -10.58 -34.87 37.01
C GLY A 784 -9.27 -34.83 36.23
N GLY A 785 -9.18 -33.94 35.21
CA GLY A 785 -7.97 -33.75 34.40
C GLY A 785 -6.97 -32.75 35.03
N PRO A 786 -5.77 -32.59 34.43
CA PRO A 786 -4.74 -31.69 34.94
C PRO A 786 -5.10 -30.23 34.70
N LEU A 787 -4.55 -29.33 35.54
CA LEU A 787 -4.56 -27.90 35.29
C LEU A 787 -3.56 -27.51 34.18
N LEU A 788 -3.87 -26.45 33.43
CA LEU A 788 -2.91 -25.86 32.50
C LEU A 788 -1.83 -25.10 33.28
N ASN A 789 -0.60 -25.63 33.23
CA ASN A 789 0.54 -24.93 33.81
C ASN A 789 0.80 -23.63 33.03
N PRO A 790 0.98 -22.47 33.72
CA PRO A 790 1.27 -21.17 33.06
C PRO A 790 2.47 -21.19 32.12
N MET A 791 3.48 -22.04 32.33
CA MET A 791 4.62 -22.19 31.44
C MET A 791 4.23 -22.74 30.06
N PHE A 792 3.37 -23.76 30.01
CA PHE A 792 2.85 -24.29 28.74
C PHE A 792 1.95 -23.27 28.03
N ALA A 793 1.20 -22.47 28.78
CA ALA A 793 0.46 -21.34 28.23
C ALA A 793 1.39 -20.34 27.55
N GLY A 794 2.49 -19.94 28.18
CA GLY A 794 3.51 -19.06 27.59
C GLY A 794 4.18 -19.63 26.34
N ALA A 795 4.50 -20.93 26.36
CA ALA A 795 5.08 -21.62 25.20
C ALA A 795 4.09 -21.65 24.00
N ALA A 796 2.82 -21.97 24.24
CA ALA A 796 1.79 -21.97 23.20
C ALA A 796 1.62 -20.59 22.56
N MET A 797 1.69 -19.52 23.36
CA MET A 797 1.63 -18.14 22.87
C MET A 797 2.82 -17.74 21.99
N ALA A 798 4.04 -18.12 22.39
CA ALA A 798 5.23 -17.90 21.58
C ALA A 798 5.12 -18.62 20.22
N LEU A 799 4.69 -19.89 20.22
CA LEU A 799 4.48 -20.69 19.00
C LEU A 799 3.38 -20.12 18.12
N SER A 800 2.31 -19.56 18.68
CA SER A 800 1.23 -18.91 17.93
C SER A 800 1.76 -17.76 17.06
N SER A 801 2.58 -16.88 17.61
CA SER A 801 3.19 -15.78 16.86
C SER A 801 4.09 -16.28 15.73
N VAL A 802 4.90 -17.32 16.00
CA VAL A 802 5.78 -17.94 14.98
C VAL A 802 4.95 -18.56 13.85
N SER A 803 3.86 -19.26 14.17
CA SER A 803 3.01 -19.91 13.17
C SER A 803 2.37 -18.92 12.21
N VAL A 804 1.87 -17.79 12.71
CA VAL A 804 1.26 -16.71 11.92
C VAL A 804 2.28 -16.12 10.94
N VAL A 805 3.50 -15.85 11.41
CA VAL A 805 4.55 -15.30 10.55
C VAL A 805 4.98 -16.30 9.49
N LEU A 806 5.23 -17.55 9.86
CA LEU A 806 5.60 -18.59 8.89
C LEU A 806 4.52 -18.79 7.82
N ASN A 807 3.24 -18.71 8.21
CA ASN A 807 2.14 -18.77 7.24
C ASN A 807 2.15 -17.55 6.29
N ALA A 808 2.39 -16.34 6.80
CA ALA A 808 2.53 -15.15 5.97
C ALA A 808 3.70 -15.25 4.99
N LEU A 809 4.86 -15.77 5.43
CA LEU A 809 6.03 -15.96 4.56
C LEU A 809 5.80 -16.98 3.43
N ARG A 810 4.80 -17.86 3.53
CA ARG A 810 4.41 -18.75 2.41
C ARG A 810 3.95 -17.98 1.18
N LEU A 811 3.46 -16.74 1.34
CA LEU A 811 3.08 -15.89 0.20
C LEU A 811 4.25 -15.63 -0.75
N LYS A 812 5.50 -15.61 -0.26
CA LYS A 812 6.71 -15.49 -1.13
C LYS A 812 6.77 -16.60 -2.18
N ARG A 813 6.16 -17.76 -1.91
CA ARG A 813 6.18 -18.95 -2.79
C ARG A 813 4.96 -19.06 -3.70
N VAL A 814 4.03 -18.10 -3.64
CA VAL A 814 2.85 -18.10 -4.51
C VAL A 814 3.31 -17.94 -5.95
N LYS A 815 2.90 -18.87 -6.80
CA LYS A 815 3.15 -18.80 -8.25
C LYS A 815 2.21 -17.77 -8.86
N MET A 816 2.76 -16.85 -9.61
CA MET A 816 2.02 -15.77 -10.28
C MET A 816 1.59 -16.15 -11.70
N ASN A 817 2.12 -17.26 -12.22
CA ASN A 817 1.82 -17.75 -13.56
C ASN A 817 0.44 -18.43 -13.65
#